data_83a4951be1d09ee21202dbf628708f0b
#
_entry.id   83a4951be1d09ee21202dbf628708f0b
#
_cell.length_a   1.000
_cell.length_b   1.000
_cell.length_c   1.000
_cell.angle_alpha   90.00
_cell.angle_beta   90.00
_cell.angle_gamma   90.00
#
_symmetry.space_group_name_H-M   'P 1'
#
loop_
_entity.id
_entity.type
_entity.pdbx_description
1 polymer ?
#
loop_
_entity_poly.entity_id
_entity_poly.type
_entity_poly.pdbx_seq_one_letter_code
_entity_poly.pdbx_strand_id
1 'polypeptide(L)'
;LYSLWDRIKSGIYEVVKSRIFVVIIVFCIMSAVLLQRLFYLQIVKGQDYFDDYKLQIQKTKEVQGTRGKIYDRNGVLLAYNELAYAVTIEDNGDYDSIKQKNKELNKVISTVIGMVESNGDTVINDFGIILDNNNEYSYIAENDTQRLRFIADVFGKKTIDELSDKQKNISAAGLVDYLCTDELNGYGINQKKMEKSEVLKLVNVRYAMSLNGFQKYIATTIAEDVSDETVADVMENLDTLQGINIEEESLRRYADSKCFSNIIGYTGQISQEEYDALSKEEQEEYSLIDTIGKSGLEQTLDSSLQGKKGEVKLYVNSVGKVIETVKGKDPKAGNDVYLSIDANLQKAAYHILEQELAGILLAKIQNTLDFDRNQVDDGSDVIIPIGDVYNTFITNDILDMNHFGAEDAKPTEQEVNSIFTARKEEVKNQLSDILNDPNAGAYKDMPKEIQAYLTYIVSDVLTGTTGVIMPDAIDTSDATYKAWKDEESINIYTYLNYAISKNWIDTSLLKDYVSSKGKYSDSNELYQGIVSYIMDYIDSDNSFNKLVYRYMIKSGAITGRQICLMLYEQGILTYDEAQYNGLNSGSIGAYDFLRGKIETLEITPGQLALEPCTGSLVMTDTTSGEVLACVSYPGYDNNRLANTMDSNYYSKLVTDQARPFYNNATQEKTAPGSTYKPMVAVAGLTEGVIDNNTYLPCHGIYKKVSPNPKCWIYPMAHGNLNVEGAIENSCNSFFYEVGYRMSLKDNGLSQIGSDNAEGGATNAYYSSDLGTDTLKKYATEFGLGETSGLEIPESEPQISDKSSVPSAIGQGTNNYTTSQLARYITAVANKGTVYKLSLIDKITSVDGKTVKDYEPSVLNTMTDVAPSTWNAVHNGMRNVVSVAHSNLFTKLNASDVKLFGKTGTAQQSETHPDHALFVGFAPSDSPQVAFAIRIANGYSSTYAAEVGNDVMEYYYQITPEEEILTGTAADISAGATVGD
;
A
#
# COMPACT_ATOMS: atom_id res chain seq x y z
N LEU A 1 -58.46 11.82 97.66
CA LEU A 1 -58.05 11.10 96.44
C LEU A 1 -59.34 10.72 95.59
N TYR A 2 -60.42 10.39 96.17
CA TYR A 2 -61.66 10.03 95.40
C TYR A 2 -62.30 11.24 94.68
N SER A 3 -62.25 12.46 95.18
CA SER A 3 -62.82 13.62 94.57
C SER A 3 -61.99 14.16 93.39
N LEU A 4 -60.70 13.87 93.38
CA LEU A 4 -59.83 14.26 92.27
C LEU A 4 -60.05 13.32 91.07
N TRP A 5 -60.35 12.05 91.35
CA TRP A 5 -60.62 11.07 90.29
C TRP A 5 -61.90 11.30 89.54
N ASP A 6 -62.96 11.73 90.31
CA ASP A 6 -64.26 12.08 89.72
C ASP A 6 -64.24 13.36 88.92
N ARG A 7 -63.41 14.35 89.29
CA ARG A 7 -63.19 15.56 88.52
C ARG A 7 -62.33 15.29 87.22
N ILE A 8 -61.40 14.37 87.31
CA ILE A 8 -60.67 13.95 86.14
C ILE A 8 -61.58 13.16 85.20
N LYS A 9 -62.36 12.23 85.67
CA LYS A 9 -63.41 11.51 84.95
C LYS A 9 -64.45 12.38 84.25
N SER A 10 -64.97 13.35 84.95
CA SER A 10 -65.94 14.28 84.36
C SER A 10 -65.30 15.21 83.34
N GLY A 11 -64.07 15.68 83.60
CA GLY A 11 -63.38 16.48 82.65
C GLY A 11 -62.96 15.69 81.34
N ILE A 12 -62.52 14.46 81.51
CA ILE A 12 -62.30 13.56 80.35
C ILE A 12 -63.61 13.30 79.59
N TYR A 13 -64.69 13.10 80.27
CA TYR A 13 -66.01 12.82 79.67
C TYR A 13 -66.57 14.02 78.88
N GLU A 14 -66.32 15.23 79.32
CA GLU A 14 -66.77 16.46 78.65
C GLU A 14 -65.83 16.73 77.41
N VAL A 15 -64.57 16.45 77.56
CA VAL A 15 -63.63 16.56 76.45
C VAL A 15 -63.93 15.53 75.36
N VAL A 16 -64.23 14.28 75.72
CA VAL A 16 -64.59 13.21 74.76
C VAL A 16 -65.96 13.50 74.10
N LYS A 17 -66.88 14.19 74.72
CA LYS A 17 -68.12 14.63 74.10
C LYS A 17 -68.08 15.92 73.33
N SER A 18 -66.95 16.64 73.38
CA SER A 18 -66.85 17.89 72.68
C SER A 18 -66.68 17.64 71.14
N ARG A 19 -67.34 18.50 70.32
CA ARG A 19 -67.19 18.44 68.87
C ARG A 19 -65.75 18.64 68.43
N ILE A 20 -64.96 19.37 69.23
CA ILE A 20 -63.53 19.56 69.00
C ILE A 20 -62.77 18.28 69.17
N PHE A 21 -63.08 17.38 70.10
CA PHE A 21 -62.44 16.10 70.31
C PHE A 21 -62.67 15.15 69.12
N VAL A 22 -63.87 15.15 68.56
CA VAL A 22 -64.13 14.40 67.31
C VAL A 22 -63.35 14.94 66.17
N VAL A 23 -63.19 16.25 66.03
CA VAL A 23 -62.34 16.86 64.98
C VAL A 23 -60.86 16.54 65.18
N ILE A 24 -60.39 16.54 66.43
CA ILE A 24 -58.99 16.14 66.75
C ILE A 24 -58.76 14.67 66.39
N ILE A 25 -59.66 13.76 66.71
CA ILE A 25 -59.54 12.35 66.33
C ILE A 25 -59.57 12.17 64.86
N VAL A 26 -60.47 12.85 64.14
CA VAL A 26 -60.43 12.79 62.64
C VAL A 26 -59.16 13.31 62.10
N PHE A 27 -58.64 14.40 62.67
CA PHE A 27 -57.35 14.95 62.25
C PHE A 27 -56.15 14.01 62.54
N CYS A 28 -56.14 13.38 63.73
CA CYS A 28 -55.13 12.37 64.08
C CYS A 28 -55.21 11.15 63.17
N ILE A 29 -56.41 10.68 62.83
CA ILE A 29 -56.59 9.56 61.89
C ILE A 29 -56.12 9.96 60.49
N MET A 30 -56.49 11.16 60.01
CA MET A 30 -55.99 11.65 58.74
C MET A 30 -54.45 11.80 58.71
N SER A 31 -53.86 12.36 59.79
CA SER A 31 -52.43 12.46 59.93
C SER A 31 -51.71 11.08 59.95
N ALA A 32 -52.33 10.12 60.71
CA ALA A 32 -51.78 8.74 60.73
C ALA A 32 -51.88 8.07 59.39
N VAL A 33 -52.94 8.27 58.60
CA VAL A 33 -53.06 7.76 57.22
C VAL A 33 -52.03 8.43 56.28
N LEU A 34 -51.85 9.73 56.45
CA LEU A 34 -50.78 10.45 55.65
C LEU A 34 -49.35 9.97 56.01
N LEU A 35 -49.07 9.82 57.31
CA LEU A 35 -47.79 9.30 57.79
C LEU A 35 -47.58 7.85 57.32
N GLN A 36 -48.60 7.00 57.40
CA GLN A 36 -48.53 5.64 56.86
C GLN A 36 -48.31 5.63 55.36
N ARG A 37 -48.98 6.52 54.64
CA ARG A 37 -48.80 6.63 53.19
C ARG A 37 -47.39 7.15 52.82
N LEU A 38 -46.90 8.15 53.56
CA LEU A 38 -45.61 8.69 53.43
C LEU A 38 -44.50 7.62 53.70
N PHE A 39 -44.65 6.90 54.81
CA PHE A 39 -43.80 5.78 55.18
C PHE A 39 -43.84 4.68 54.12
N TYR A 40 -44.95 4.32 53.59
CA TYR A 40 -45.13 3.36 52.53
C TYR A 40 -44.47 3.82 51.27
N LEU A 41 -44.62 5.08 50.86
CA LEU A 41 -43.99 5.63 49.63
C LEU A 41 -42.47 5.80 49.78
N GLN A 42 -41.97 6.24 50.94
CA GLN A 42 -40.55 6.55 51.10
C GLN A 42 -39.70 5.35 51.56
N ILE A 43 -40.28 4.48 52.42
CA ILE A 43 -39.50 3.37 52.99
C ILE A 43 -39.84 2.03 52.31
N VAL A 44 -41.12 1.71 52.11
CA VAL A 44 -41.52 0.41 51.59
C VAL A 44 -41.35 0.37 50.05
N LYS A 45 -41.74 1.47 49.40
CA LYS A 45 -41.71 1.58 47.93
C LYS A 45 -40.61 2.50 47.41
N GLY A 46 -39.85 3.14 48.28
CA GLY A 46 -38.80 4.08 47.89
C GLY A 46 -37.73 3.46 47.00
N GLN A 47 -37.32 2.23 47.30
CA GLN A 47 -36.36 1.51 46.48
C GLN A 47 -36.92 1.15 45.09
N ASP A 48 -38.17 0.67 45.03
CA ASP A 48 -38.84 0.33 43.77
C ASP A 48 -38.95 1.58 42.86
N TYR A 49 -39.34 2.74 43.43
CA TYR A 49 -39.38 4.00 42.64
C TYR A 49 -38.03 4.53 42.24
N PHE A 50 -36.99 4.30 43.05
CA PHE A 50 -35.62 4.68 42.72
C PHE A 50 -35.08 3.77 41.60
N ASP A 51 -35.37 2.48 41.64
CA ASP A 51 -34.95 1.53 40.63
C ASP A 51 -35.73 1.73 39.31
N ASP A 52 -37.02 2.03 39.36
CA ASP A 52 -37.84 2.42 38.20
C ASP A 52 -37.31 3.73 37.56
N TYR A 53 -36.88 4.71 38.38
CA TYR A 53 -36.24 5.93 37.86
C TYR A 53 -34.90 5.64 37.19
N LYS A 54 -34.08 4.77 37.76
CA LYS A 54 -32.82 4.31 37.13
C LYS A 54 -33.07 3.60 35.79
N LEU A 55 -34.05 2.69 35.74
CA LEU A 55 -34.41 1.95 34.52
C LEU A 55 -34.86 2.84 33.37
N GLN A 56 -35.45 4.01 33.65
CA GLN A 56 -35.87 4.95 32.58
C GLN A 56 -34.72 5.66 31.87
N ILE A 57 -33.49 5.65 32.41
CA ILE A 57 -32.32 6.38 31.88
C ILE A 57 -31.13 5.42 31.73
N GLN A 58 -31.39 4.13 31.61
CA GLN A 58 -30.33 3.14 31.36
C GLN A 58 -29.87 3.24 29.91
N LYS A 59 -28.57 3.35 29.71
CA LYS A 59 -27.86 3.27 28.42
C LYS A 59 -26.94 2.07 28.43
N THR A 60 -26.74 1.49 27.29
CA THR A 60 -25.73 0.43 27.12
C THR A 60 -24.56 1.02 26.36
N LYS A 61 -23.35 0.90 26.92
CA LYS A 61 -22.08 1.19 26.23
C LYS A 61 -21.46 -0.14 25.81
N GLU A 62 -21.15 -0.30 24.56
CA GLU A 62 -20.37 -1.44 24.07
C GLU A 62 -18.91 -1.30 24.53
N VAL A 63 -18.28 -2.42 24.85
CA VAL A 63 -16.87 -2.50 25.20
C VAL A 63 -16.22 -3.45 24.21
N GLN A 64 -15.21 -2.97 23.50
CA GLN A 64 -14.52 -3.76 22.49
C GLN A 64 -13.81 -4.99 23.10
N GLY A 65 -13.83 -6.09 22.38
CA GLY A 65 -12.98 -7.24 22.66
C GLY A 65 -11.56 -7.00 22.18
N THR A 66 -10.57 -7.46 22.91
CA THR A 66 -9.17 -7.39 22.48
C THR A 66 -8.98 -8.21 21.19
N ARG A 67 -8.34 -7.63 20.19
CA ARG A 67 -8.03 -8.31 18.93
C ARG A 67 -7.01 -9.44 19.17
N GLY A 68 -7.15 -10.57 18.49
CA GLY A 68 -6.23 -11.71 18.56
C GLY A 68 -4.83 -11.34 18.08
N LYS A 69 -3.84 -12.07 18.56
CA LYS A 69 -2.44 -11.88 18.20
C LYS A 69 -2.08 -12.67 16.95
N ILE A 70 -1.04 -12.23 16.23
CA ILE A 70 -0.47 -12.95 15.11
C ILE A 70 0.97 -13.35 15.48
N TYR A 71 1.27 -14.63 15.34
CA TYR A 71 2.57 -15.22 15.62
C TYR A 71 3.16 -15.85 14.36
N ASP A 72 4.48 -15.97 14.32
CA ASP A 72 5.16 -16.84 13.37
C ASP A 72 4.99 -18.32 13.77
N ARG A 73 5.52 -19.23 12.96
CA ARG A 73 5.49 -20.68 13.22
C ARG A 73 6.19 -21.11 14.51
N ASN A 74 7.15 -20.30 14.99
CA ASN A 74 7.97 -20.56 16.18
C ASN A 74 7.40 -19.89 17.45
N GLY A 75 6.28 -19.14 17.31
CA GLY A 75 5.65 -18.39 18.40
C GLY A 75 6.25 -16.99 18.62
N VAL A 76 7.00 -16.47 17.66
CA VAL A 76 7.48 -15.08 17.68
C VAL A 76 6.30 -14.16 17.39
N LEU A 77 6.14 -13.14 18.23
CA LEU A 77 5.01 -12.21 18.15
C LEU A 77 5.22 -11.21 17.01
N LEU A 78 4.29 -11.18 16.05
CA LEU A 78 4.34 -10.33 14.87
C LEU A 78 3.33 -9.18 14.93
N ALA A 79 2.10 -9.44 15.42
CA ALA A 79 1.09 -8.41 15.66
C ALA A 79 0.43 -8.64 17.01
N TYR A 80 0.32 -7.57 17.81
CA TYR A 80 -0.17 -7.65 19.18
C TYR A 80 -0.85 -6.35 19.59
N ASN A 81 -1.46 -6.37 20.76
CA ASN A 81 -2.07 -5.19 21.34
C ASN A 81 -1.22 -4.75 22.53
N GLU A 82 -0.90 -3.47 22.54
CA GLU A 82 -0.20 -2.81 23.62
C GLU A 82 -1.18 -1.97 24.43
N LEU A 83 -1.05 -1.99 25.77
CA LEU A 83 -1.82 -1.10 26.62
C LEU A 83 -1.20 0.30 26.52
N ALA A 84 -2.01 1.25 26.15
CA ALA A 84 -1.65 2.66 26.07
C ALA A 84 -2.66 3.52 26.83
N TYR A 85 -2.37 4.80 27.00
CA TYR A 85 -3.26 5.75 27.60
C TYR A 85 -3.70 6.79 26.59
N ALA A 86 -4.98 7.13 26.63
CA ALA A 86 -5.57 8.19 25.82
C ALA A 86 -6.12 9.30 26.70
N VAL A 87 -5.98 10.53 26.23
CA VAL A 87 -6.66 11.68 26.83
C VAL A 87 -8.00 11.87 26.15
N THR A 88 -9.08 11.75 26.90
CA THR A 88 -10.45 11.83 26.38
C THR A 88 -11.21 13.00 26.98
N ILE A 89 -12.26 13.46 26.28
CA ILE A 89 -13.17 14.51 26.74
C ILE A 89 -14.63 14.10 26.60
N GLU A 90 -15.43 14.36 27.63
CA GLU A 90 -16.89 14.24 27.63
C GLU A 90 -17.53 15.61 27.78
N ASP A 91 -18.64 15.85 27.06
CA ASP A 91 -19.48 17.05 27.25
C ASP A 91 -20.44 16.87 28.45
N ASN A 92 -19.88 16.84 29.64
CA ASN A 92 -20.63 16.60 30.91
C ASN A 92 -20.92 17.88 31.72
N GLY A 93 -20.65 19.07 31.12
CA GLY A 93 -20.88 20.37 31.77
C GLY A 93 -22.35 20.77 31.85
N ASP A 94 -22.67 21.61 32.85
CA ASP A 94 -23.98 22.30 32.97
C ASP A 94 -23.79 23.77 32.55
N TYR A 95 -24.41 24.14 31.43
CA TYR A 95 -24.15 25.44 30.80
C TYR A 95 -25.43 26.24 30.67
N ASP A 96 -25.39 27.53 31.06
CA ASP A 96 -26.52 28.45 30.94
C ASP A 96 -26.81 28.84 29.47
N SER A 97 -25.85 28.72 28.58
CA SER A 97 -25.97 29.06 27.17
C SER A 97 -24.94 28.33 26.27
N ILE A 98 -25.24 28.20 24.97
CA ILE A 98 -24.30 27.70 23.95
C ILE A 98 -22.97 28.51 23.95
N LYS A 99 -23.06 29.82 24.14
CA LYS A 99 -21.88 30.69 24.20
C LYS A 99 -20.97 30.39 25.38
N GLN A 100 -21.58 30.09 26.56
CA GLN A 100 -20.81 29.68 27.73
C GLN A 100 -20.21 28.31 27.52
N LYS A 101 -20.97 27.34 27.00
CA LYS A 101 -20.50 26.02 26.63
C LYS A 101 -19.28 26.11 25.72
N ASN A 102 -19.37 26.85 24.62
CA ASN A 102 -18.28 26.98 23.66
C ASN A 102 -17.02 27.58 24.31
N LYS A 103 -17.20 28.61 25.14
CA LYS A 103 -16.07 29.25 25.83
C LYS A 103 -15.37 28.31 26.80
N GLU A 104 -16.12 27.52 27.57
CA GLU A 104 -15.55 26.62 28.59
C GLU A 104 -14.89 25.42 27.94
N LEU A 105 -15.57 24.76 26.98
CA LEU A 105 -14.98 23.64 26.23
C LEU A 105 -13.71 24.05 25.47
N ASN A 106 -13.75 25.17 24.73
CA ASN A 106 -12.58 25.62 23.99
C ASN A 106 -11.40 25.90 24.91
N LYS A 107 -11.65 26.46 26.12
CA LYS A 107 -10.59 26.72 27.09
C LYS A 107 -9.97 25.41 27.60
N VAL A 108 -10.80 24.44 27.98
CA VAL A 108 -10.33 23.14 28.48
C VAL A 108 -9.54 22.42 27.40
N ILE A 109 -10.10 22.31 26.18
CA ILE A 109 -9.44 21.63 25.06
C ILE A 109 -8.10 22.28 24.72
N SER A 110 -8.04 23.63 24.61
CA SER A 110 -6.77 24.32 24.32
C SER A 110 -5.74 24.11 25.44
N THR A 111 -6.17 24.03 26.72
CA THR A 111 -5.25 23.74 27.83
C THR A 111 -4.70 22.33 27.73
N VAL A 112 -5.54 21.33 27.42
CA VAL A 112 -5.12 19.94 27.27
C VAL A 112 -4.21 19.75 26.06
N ILE A 113 -4.53 20.37 24.90
CA ILE A 113 -3.67 20.35 23.72
C ILE A 113 -2.27 20.89 24.10
N GLY A 114 -2.20 22.01 24.84
CA GLY A 114 -0.93 22.56 25.29
C GLY A 114 -0.15 21.62 26.24
N MET A 115 -0.82 20.87 27.12
CA MET A 115 -0.17 19.87 27.99
C MET A 115 0.39 18.71 27.17
N VAL A 116 -0.40 18.15 26.28
CA VAL A 116 -0.01 17.05 25.38
C VAL A 116 1.22 17.43 24.58
N GLU A 117 1.20 18.58 23.92
CA GLU A 117 2.29 19.02 23.06
C GLU A 117 3.55 19.45 23.83
N SER A 118 3.41 20.00 25.04
CA SER A 118 4.57 20.38 25.87
C SER A 118 5.38 19.18 26.34
N ASN A 119 4.76 18.01 26.45
CA ASN A 119 5.40 16.75 26.81
C ASN A 119 5.92 15.97 25.57
N GLY A 120 5.72 16.51 24.36
CA GLY A 120 6.18 15.91 23.11
C GLY A 120 5.20 14.94 22.46
N ASP A 121 3.99 14.77 23.04
CA ASP A 121 2.94 13.95 22.48
C ASP A 121 2.15 14.70 21.39
N THR A 122 1.37 13.97 20.61
CA THR A 122 0.61 14.54 19.49
C THR A 122 -0.90 14.44 19.70
N VAL A 123 -1.61 15.46 19.22
CA VAL A 123 -3.07 15.49 19.21
C VAL A 123 -3.59 14.81 17.93
N ILE A 124 -4.66 14.02 18.04
CA ILE A 124 -5.32 13.40 16.89
C ILE A 124 -5.73 14.47 15.87
N ASN A 125 -5.45 14.22 14.60
CA ASN A 125 -5.79 15.10 13.48
C ASN A 125 -6.39 14.29 12.32
N ASP A 126 -7.66 13.95 12.44
CA ASP A 126 -8.45 13.17 11.49
C ASP A 126 -9.57 13.98 10.79
N PHE A 127 -9.49 15.32 10.88
CA PHE A 127 -10.50 16.26 10.40
C PHE A 127 -10.41 16.44 8.89
N GLY A 128 -10.25 15.82 7.97
CA GLY A 128 -10.37 16.05 6.53
C GLY A 128 -9.88 17.41 5.97
N ILE A 129 -9.33 18.30 6.80
CA ILE A 129 -8.66 19.56 6.44
C ILE A 129 -7.32 19.65 7.15
N ILE A 130 -6.29 20.03 6.39
CA ILE A 130 -4.94 20.28 6.89
C ILE A 130 -4.51 21.71 6.56
N LEU A 131 -3.40 22.14 7.13
CA LEU A 131 -2.66 23.27 6.63
C LEU A 131 -1.70 22.81 5.54
N ASP A 132 -1.80 23.43 4.38
CA ASP A 132 -0.84 23.21 3.30
C ASP A 132 0.50 23.90 3.59
N ASN A 133 1.46 23.72 2.71
CA ASN A 133 2.80 24.29 2.87
C ASN A 133 2.84 25.83 2.79
N ASN A 134 1.76 26.45 2.35
CA ASN A 134 1.60 27.91 2.37
C ASN A 134 0.91 28.39 3.65
N ASN A 135 0.77 27.49 4.64
CA ASN A 135 0.01 27.73 5.87
C ASN A 135 -1.46 28.12 5.57
N GLU A 136 -2.05 27.58 4.48
CA GLU A 136 -3.45 27.76 4.12
C GLU A 136 -4.24 26.46 4.32
N TYR A 137 -5.54 26.59 4.65
CA TYR A 137 -6.40 25.42 4.85
C TYR A 137 -6.67 24.73 3.51
N SER A 138 -6.40 23.42 3.44
CA SER A 138 -6.62 22.56 2.28
C SER A 138 -7.37 21.29 2.65
N TYR A 139 -8.19 20.76 1.73
CA TYR A 139 -8.83 19.47 1.90
C TYR A 139 -7.84 18.33 1.68
N ILE A 140 -7.90 17.29 2.52
CA ILE A 140 -7.08 16.07 2.36
C ILE A 140 -7.60 15.21 1.19
N ALA A 141 -8.87 15.35 0.82
CA ALA A 141 -9.57 14.49 -0.13
C ALA A 141 -8.86 14.40 -1.48
N GLU A 142 -8.62 13.18 -1.95
CA GLU A 142 -7.95 12.87 -3.22
C GLU A 142 -8.81 13.16 -4.46
N ASN A 143 -10.16 13.21 -4.27
CA ASN A 143 -11.10 13.45 -5.35
C ASN A 143 -12.34 14.24 -4.87
N ASP A 144 -13.09 14.75 -5.84
CA ASP A 144 -14.25 15.60 -5.58
C ASP A 144 -15.39 14.87 -4.83
N THR A 145 -15.54 13.58 -5.02
CA THR A 145 -16.56 12.77 -4.33
C THR A 145 -16.26 12.65 -2.84
N GLN A 146 -15.02 12.35 -2.47
CA GLN A 146 -14.57 12.30 -1.08
C GLN A 146 -14.70 13.66 -0.40
N ARG A 147 -14.27 14.73 -1.09
CA ARG A 147 -14.42 16.11 -0.61
C ARG A 147 -15.89 16.46 -0.34
N LEU A 148 -16.79 16.18 -1.30
CA LEU A 148 -18.22 16.45 -1.16
C LEU A 148 -18.85 15.60 -0.05
N ARG A 149 -18.39 14.36 0.14
CA ARG A 149 -18.85 13.52 1.24
C ARG A 149 -18.48 14.11 2.59
N PHE A 150 -17.22 14.48 2.79
CA PHE A 150 -16.77 15.16 4.01
C PHE A 150 -17.57 16.45 4.27
N ILE A 151 -17.81 17.28 3.26
CA ILE A 151 -18.64 18.48 3.39
C ILE A 151 -20.07 18.11 3.79
N ALA A 152 -20.65 17.06 3.22
CA ALA A 152 -21.99 16.60 3.59
C ALA A 152 -22.05 16.19 5.07
N ASP A 153 -21.06 15.47 5.56
CA ASP A 153 -20.97 15.06 6.97
C ASP A 153 -20.85 16.26 7.91
N VAL A 154 -20.02 17.25 7.59
CA VAL A 154 -19.92 18.51 8.38
C VAL A 154 -21.24 19.28 8.43
N PHE A 155 -22.01 19.31 7.34
CA PHE A 155 -23.33 19.93 7.31
C PHE A 155 -24.47 19.01 7.79
N GLY A 156 -24.18 17.81 8.28
CA GLY A 156 -25.15 16.83 8.75
C GLY A 156 -26.11 16.34 7.67
N LYS A 157 -25.63 16.20 6.42
CA LYS A 157 -26.39 15.73 5.26
C LYS A 157 -26.14 14.24 5.05
N LYS A 158 -27.21 13.49 4.71
CA LYS A 158 -27.09 12.04 4.49
C LYS A 158 -26.41 11.70 3.16
N THR A 159 -26.58 12.55 2.15
CA THR A 159 -26.01 12.35 0.81
C THR A 159 -25.45 13.66 0.26
N ILE A 160 -24.52 13.56 -0.70
CA ILE A 160 -23.96 14.71 -1.41
C ILE A 160 -25.00 15.50 -2.23
N ASP A 161 -26.10 14.86 -2.61
CA ASP A 161 -27.19 15.49 -3.37
C ASP A 161 -28.02 16.47 -2.51
N GLU A 162 -27.99 16.31 -1.18
CA GLU A 162 -28.63 17.23 -0.25
C GLU A 162 -27.86 18.53 -0.02
N LEU A 163 -26.63 18.62 -0.51
CA LEU A 163 -25.83 19.84 -0.44
C LEU A 163 -26.33 20.88 -1.45
N SER A 164 -26.45 22.11 -0.99
CA SER A 164 -26.69 23.25 -1.88
C SER A 164 -25.43 23.59 -2.68
N ASP A 165 -25.58 24.27 -3.83
CA ASP A 165 -24.45 24.67 -4.67
C ASP A 165 -23.41 25.50 -3.89
N LYS A 166 -23.85 26.35 -2.95
CA LYS A 166 -22.96 27.11 -2.07
C LYS A 166 -22.14 26.21 -1.16
N GLN A 167 -22.72 25.13 -0.65
CA GLN A 167 -22.03 24.16 0.19
C GLN A 167 -21.08 23.29 -0.62
N LYS A 168 -21.48 22.85 -1.82
CA LYS A 168 -20.62 22.08 -2.70
C LYS A 168 -19.33 22.81 -3.10
N ASN A 169 -19.41 24.13 -3.24
CA ASN A 169 -18.31 25.01 -3.66
C ASN A 169 -17.62 25.74 -2.49
N ILE A 170 -17.81 25.30 -1.24
CA ILE A 170 -17.16 25.92 -0.09
C ILE A 170 -15.67 25.58 -0.09
N SER A 171 -14.79 26.55 0.10
CA SER A 171 -13.36 26.32 0.28
C SER A 171 -13.07 25.73 1.66
N ALA A 172 -11.91 25.08 1.84
CA ALA A 172 -11.49 24.56 3.15
C ALA A 172 -11.47 25.68 4.21
N ALA A 173 -10.92 26.85 3.88
CA ALA A 173 -10.95 28.03 4.74
C ALA A 173 -12.39 28.46 5.07
N GLY A 174 -13.28 28.50 4.08
CA GLY A 174 -14.68 28.83 4.28
C GLY A 174 -15.42 27.84 5.20
N LEU A 175 -15.05 26.56 5.15
CA LEU A 175 -15.63 25.53 6.03
C LEU A 175 -15.11 25.69 7.47
N VAL A 176 -13.81 25.96 7.67
CA VAL A 176 -13.24 26.27 8.99
C VAL A 176 -13.88 27.55 9.55
N ASP A 177 -14.04 28.62 8.72
CA ASP A 177 -14.73 29.85 9.12
C ASP A 177 -16.15 29.56 9.60
N TYR A 178 -16.92 28.75 8.88
CA TYR A 178 -18.28 28.34 9.26
C TYR A 178 -18.30 27.66 10.64
N LEU A 179 -17.41 26.70 10.87
CA LEU A 179 -17.30 25.98 12.14
C LEU A 179 -16.81 26.88 13.30
N CYS A 180 -16.04 27.91 13.04
CA CYS A 180 -15.55 28.83 14.06
C CYS A 180 -16.59 29.87 14.50
N THR A 181 -17.73 30.02 13.82
CA THR A 181 -18.76 31.02 14.15
C THR A 181 -19.38 30.84 15.52
N ASP A 182 -20.03 31.91 16.02
CA ASP A 182 -20.90 31.88 17.23
C ASP A 182 -22.34 31.44 16.92
N GLU A 183 -22.65 31.01 15.69
CA GLU A 183 -23.99 30.56 15.28
C GLU A 183 -24.33 29.18 15.88
N LEU A 184 -25.58 28.74 15.69
CA LEU A 184 -26.15 27.57 16.38
C LEU A 184 -25.34 26.28 16.22
N ASN A 185 -24.62 26.13 15.09
CA ASN A 185 -23.77 24.97 14.78
C ASN A 185 -22.27 25.29 14.82
N GLY A 186 -21.90 26.49 15.25
CA GLY A 186 -20.51 26.90 15.34
C GLY A 186 -19.90 26.66 16.71
N TYR A 187 -18.59 26.64 16.76
CA TYR A 187 -17.81 26.34 17.98
C TYR A 187 -17.35 27.58 18.74
N GLY A 188 -17.62 28.80 18.24
CA GLY A 188 -17.26 30.04 18.90
C GLY A 188 -15.76 30.26 19.05
N ILE A 189 -14.97 29.86 18.07
CA ILE A 189 -13.50 29.97 18.09
C ILE A 189 -13.07 31.32 17.52
N ASN A 190 -12.24 32.06 18.25
CA ASN A 190 -11.76 33.37 17.83
C ASN A 190 -10.45 33.26 17.06
N GLN A 191 -10.52 33.03 15.77
CA GLN A 191 -9.39 32.85 14.87
C GLN A 191 -8.40 34.02 14.84
N LYS A 192 -8.84 35.24 15.17
CA LYS A 192 -7.96 36.43 15.16
C LYS A 192 -6.94 36.46 16.32
N LYS A 193 -7.04 35.55 17.26
CA LYS A 193 -6.20 35.50 18.47
C LYS A 193 -5.40 34.20 18.57
N MET A 194 -5.47 33.37 17.58
CA MET A 194 -4.85 32.04 17.58
C MET A 194 -4.15 31.83 16.25
N GLU A 195 -3.10 31.02 16.25
CA GLU A 195 -2.45 30.55 15.03
C GLU A 195 -3.38 29.57 14.29
N LYS A 196 -3.25 29.48 12.97
CA LYS A 196 -4.11 28.62 12.13
C LYS A 196 -4.04 27.14 12.56
N SER A 197 -2.87 26.67 12.97
CA SER A 197 -2.63 25.32 13.50
C SER A 197 -3.41 25.06 14.79
N GLU A 198 -3.40 26.00 15.73
CA GLU A 198 -4.17 25.90 16.98
C GLU A 198 -5.67 25.91 16.71
N VAL A 199 -6.13 26.75 15.77
CA VAL A 199 -7.54 26.78 15.34
C VAL A 199 -7.95 25.43 14.78
N LEU A 200 -7.14 24.86 13.92
CA LEU A 200 -7.44 23.59 13.27
C LEU A 200 -7.54 22.43 14.28
N LYS A 201 -6.60 22.32 15.21
CA LYS A 201 -6.62 21.33 16.29
C LYS A 201 -7.88 21.45 17.15
N LEU A 202 -8.25 22.68 17.51
CA LEU A 202 -9.45 22.94 18.30
C LEU A 202 -10.73 22.61 17.50
N VAL A 203 -10.78 22.95 16.21
CA VAL A 203 -11.90 22.59 15.31
C VAL A 203 -12.02 21.08 15.21
N ASN A 204 -10.91 20.37 15.05
CA ASN A 204 -10.90 18.91 14.96
C ASN A 204 -11.54 18.26 16.19
N VAL A 205 -11.04 18.56 17.39
CA VAL A 205 -11.61 17.99 18.64
C VAL A 205 -13.10 18.37 18.80
N ARG A 206 -13.48 19.62 18.50
CA ARG A 206 -14.88 20.07 18.59
C ARG A 206 -15.78 19.40 17.55
N TYR A 207 -15.28 19.13 16.36
CA TYR A 207 -15.98 18.38 15.33
C TYR A 207 -16.20 16.91 15.77
N ALA A 208 -15.16 16.25 16.22
CA ALA A 208 -15.25 14.88 16.75
C ALA A 208 -16.28 14.79 17.91
N MET A 209 -16.27 15.76 18.84
CA MET A 209 -17.30 15.83 19.90
C MET A 209 -18.71 16.03 19.34
N SER A 210 -18.85 16.77 18.23
CA SER A 210 -20.17 17.03 17.62
C SER A 210 -20.80 15.78 17.01
N LEU A 211 -20.02 14.84 16.54
CA LEU A 211 -20.47 13.54 16.02
C LEU A 211 -21.13 12.72 17.14
N ASN A 212 -20.66 12.85 18.37
CA ASN A 212 -21.24 12.23 19.58
C ASN A 212 -22.32 13.09 20.27
N GLY A 213 -22.80 14.15 19.64
CA GLY A 213 -23.67 15.15 20.26
C GLY A 213 -25.00 14.61 20.86
N PHE A 214 -25.50 13.49 20.35
CA PHE A 214 -26.70 12.78 20.91
C PHE A 214 -26.34 11.73 21.96
N GLN A 215 -25.05 11.37 22.08
CA GLN A 215 -24.55 10.35 23.01
C GLN A 215 -23.41 10.93 23.86
N LYS A 216 -23.71 11.97 24.62
CA LYS A 216 -22.73 12.74 25.42
C LYS A 216 -21.95 11.92 26.47
N TYR A 217 -22.39 10.69 26.72
CA TYR A 217 -21.70 9.72 27.57
C TYR A 217 -20.63 8.90 26.84
N ILE A 218 -20.45 9.13 25.54
CA ILE A 218 -19.33 8.62 24.78
C ILE A 218 -18.24 9.69 24.81
N ALA A 219 -17.09 9.34 25.34
CA ALA A 219 -15.92 10.21 25.36
C ALA A 219 -15.38 10.38 23.93
N THR A 220 -14.80 11.54 23.67
CA THR A 220 -14.07 11.83 22.44
C THR A 220 -12.58 11.84 22.75
N THR A 221 -11.77 11.09 22.02
CA THR A 221 -10.32 11.04 22.22
C THR A 221 -9.67 12.30 21.65
N ILE A 222 -8.79 12.92 22.44
CA ILE A 222 -8.00 14.11 22.07
C ILE A 222 -6.61 13.68 21.60
N ALA A 223 -5.97 12.76 22.35
CA ALA A 223 -4.64 12.22 22.06
C ALA A 223 -4.60 10.75 22.49
N GLU A 224 -3.96 9.94 21.67
CA GLU A 224 -3.71 8.51 21.88
C GLU A 224 -2.22 8.28 22.17
N ASP A 225 -1.90 7.13 22.77
CA ASP A 225 -0.51 6.71 23.04
C ASP A 225 0.32 7.78 23.74
N VAL A 226 -0.30 8.44 24.72
CA VAL A 226 0.36 9.53 25.45
C VAL A 226 1.36 9.01 26.45
N SER A 227 2.44 9.78 26.66
CA SER A 227 3.52 9.48 27.61
C SER A 227 3.03 9.49 29.07
N ASP A 228 3.78 8.83 29.94
CA ASP A 228 3.53 8.85 31.38
C ASP A 228 3.59 10.28 31.96
N GLU A 229 4.38 11.17 31.36
CA GLU A 229 4.45 12.57 31.69
C GLU A 229 3.13 13.28 31.40
N THR A 230 2.54 13.06 30.23
CA THR A 230 1.22 13.63 29.88
C THR A 230 0.12 13.06 30.75
N VAL A 231 0.13 11.74 31.03
CA VAL A 231 -0.81 11.12 31.96
C VAL A 231 -0.73 11.80 33.33
N ALA A 232 0.50 11.99 33.87
CA ALA A 232 0.69 12.60 35.17
C ALA A 232 0.18 14.07 35.19
N ASP A 233 0.54 14.87 34.19
CA ASP A 233 0.12 16.27 34.07
C ASP A 233 -1.39 16.43 33.97
N VAL A 234 -2.05 15.59 33.17
CA VAL A 234 -3.52 15.62 33.03
C VAL A 234 -4.18 15.16 34.33
N MET A 235 -3.71 14.06 34.93
CA MET A 235 -4.27 13.54 36.19
C MET A 235 -4.12 14.53 37.35
N GLU A 236 -3.01 15.25 37.45
CA GLU A 236 -2.78 16.29 38.50
C GLU A 236 -3.73 17.48 38.35
N ASN A 237 -4.22 17.74 37.12
CA ASN A 237 -5.09 18.87 36.79
C ASN A 237 -6.56 18.52 36.59
N LEU A 238 -7.00 17.27 36.77
CA LEU A 238 -8.37 16.82 36.51
C LEU A 238 -9.45 17.65 37.22
N ASP A 239 -9.15 18.16 38.42
CA ASP A 239 -10.09 19.01 39.17
C ASP A 239 -10.42 20.33 38.43
N THR A 240 -9.56 20.78 37.56
CA THR A 240 -9.70 22.02 36.76
C THR A 240 -10.10 21.77 35.30
N LEU A 241 -9.95 20.54 34.83
CA LEU A 241 -10.19 20.10 33.45
C LEU A 241 -11.52 19.36 33.32
N GLN A 242 -12.61 20.13 33.30
CA GLN A 242 -13.96 19.58 33.28
C GLN A 242 -14.20 18.71 32.06
N GLY A 243 -14.59 17.46 32.30
CA GLY A 243 -14.90 16.48 31.24
C GLY A 243 -13.70 15.71 30.70
N ILE A 244 -12.47 16.08 31.11
CA ILE A 244 -11.27 15.33 30.71
C ILE A 244 -11.11 14.09 31.58
N ASN A 245 -10.64 13.02 30.95
CA ASN A 245 -10.31 11.77 31.60
C ASN A 245 -9.12 11.10 30.91
N ILE A 246 -8.45 10.19 31.61
CA ILE A 246 -7.47 9.27 31.06
C ILE A 246 -8.16 7.90 30.93
N GLU A 247 -8.19 7.37 29.72
CA GLU A 247 -8.72 6.04 29.46
C GLU A 247 -7.59 5.11 29.02
N GLU A 248 -7.66 3.84 29.44
CA GLU A 248 -6.77 2.80 28.94
C GLU A 248 -7.29 2.35 27.56
N GLU A 249 -6.42 2.33 26.58
CA GLU A 249 -6.70 1.88 25.22
C GLU A 249 -5.80 0.72 24.82
N SER A 250 -6.24 -0.03 23.84
CA SER A 250 -5.50 -1.18 23.32
C SER A 250 -5.06 -0.88 21.89
N LEU A 251 -3.80 -0.50 21.72
CA LEU A 251 -3.23 -0.14 20.43
C LEU A 251 -2.69 -1.37 19.70
N ARG A 252 -2.96 -1.47 18.40
CA ARG A 252 -2.38 -2.51 17.55
C ARG A 252 -0.95 -2.16 17.16
N ARG A 253 -0.02 -3.11 17.40
CA ARG A 253 1.40 -2.97 17.10
C ARG A 253 1.89 -4.10 16.21
N TYR A 254 2.86 -3.80 15.37
CA TYR A 254 3.48 -4.73 14.43
C TYR A 254 4.98 -4.74 14.61
N ALA A 255 5.53 -5.93 14.86
CA ALA A 255 6.98 -6.13 14.96
C ALA A 255 7.61 -6.17 13.56
N ASP A 256 8.82 -5.63 13.41
CA ASP A 256 9.59 -5.64 12.15
C ASP A 256 8.76 -5.22 10.93
N SER A 257 7.98 -4.17 11.09
CA SER A 257 6.83 -3.77 10.28
C SER A 257 7.10 -3.83 8.77
N LYS A 258 8.20 -3.29 8.26
CA LYS A 258 8.54 -3.27 6.83
C LYS A 258 8.68 -4.67 6.21
N CYS A 259 9.17 -5.63 6.98
CA CYS A 259 9.37 -7.00 6.49
C CYS A 259 8.07 -7.80 6.37
N PHE A 260 7.02 -7.39 7.09
CA PHE A 260 5.76 -8.13 7.19
C PHE A 260 4.54 -7.36 6.70
N SER A 261 4.66 -6.06 6.40
CA SER A 261 3.52 -5.19 6.09
C SER A 261 2.63 -5.73 4.96
N ASN A 262 3.22 -6.24 3.90
CA ASN A 262 2.48 -6.77 2.74
C ASN A 262 1.81 -8.14 3.00
N ILE A 263 2.17 -8.82 4.10
CA ILE A 263 1.52 -10.07 4.54
C ILE A 263 0.44 -9.76 5.58
N ILE A 264 0.85 -9.09 6.67
CA ILE A 264 -0.02 -8.84 7.82
C ILE A 264 -1.04 -7.75 7.51
N GLY A 265 -0.61 -6.68 6.83
CA GLY A 265 -1.43 -5.51 6.61
C GLY A 265 -1.48 -4.59 7.84
N TYR A 266 -2.56 -3.85 7.99
CA TYR A 266 -2.81 -2.95 9.11
C TYR A 266 -4.29 -2.86 9.44
N THR A 267 -4.61 -2.31 10.61
CA THR A 267 -5.97 -2.07 11.08
C THR A 267 -6.30 -0.58 11.03
N GLY A 268 -7.58 -0.26 10.87
CA GLY A 268 -8.08 1.11 10.90
C GLY A 268 -9.57 1.15 11.12
N GLN A 269 -10.13 2.32 11.37
CA GLN A 269 -11.56 2.51 11.58
C GLN A 269 -12.34 2.11 10.31
N ILE A 270 -13.47 1.43 10.47
CA ILE A 270 -14.35 1.05 9.38
C ILE A 270 -14.94 2.29 8.70
N SER A 271 -14.86 2.36 7.38
CA SER A 271 -15.51 3.40 6.60
C SER A 271 -17.01 3.10 6.38
N GLN A 272 -17.79 4.12 6.01
CA GLN A 272 -19.20 3.93 5.65
C GLN A 272 -19.37 2.95 4.49
N GLU A 273 -18.49 3.01 3.49
CA GLU A 273 -18.54 2.13 2.32
C GLU A 273 -18.26 0.68 2.70
N GLU A 274 -17.26 0.44 3.54
CA GLU A 274 -16.94 -0.90 4.06
C GLU A 274 -18.11 -1.44 4.90
N TYR A 275 -18.69 -0.61 5.78
CA TYR A 275 -19.84 -1.00 6.59
C TYR A 275 -21.06 -1.35 5.72
N ASP A 276 -21.35 -0.55 4.69
CA ASP A 276 -22.46 -0.79 3.77
C ASP A 276 -22.26 -2.04 2.89
N ALA A 277 -20.99 -2.45 2.69
CA ALA A 277 -20.63 -3.67 1.97
C ALA A 277 -20.77 -4.95 2.80
N LEU A 278 -20.84 -4.84 4.12
CA LEU A 278 -21.04 -5.98 5.01
C LEU A 278 -22.42 -6.62 4.82
N SER A 279 -22.54 -7.93 5.07
CA SER A 279 -23.82 -8.61 5.17
C SER A 279 -24.66 -8.05 6.32
N LYS A 280 -25.96 -8.28 6.30
CA LYS A 280 -26.85 -7.80 7.38
C LYS A 280 -26.51 -8.41 8.73
N GLU A 281 -26.05 -9.66 8.72
CA GLU A 281 -25.61 -10.38 9.92
C GLU A 281 -24.33 -9.74 10.49
N GLU A 282 -23.38 -9.36 9.64
CA GLU A 282 -22.15 -8.67 10.04
C GLU A 282 -22.44 -7.25 10.51
N GLN A 283 -23.34 -6.51 9.87
CA GLN A 283 -23.76 -5.16 10.32
C GLN A 283 -24.39 -5.15 11.73
N GLU A 284 -24.87 -6.28 12.23
CA GLU A 284 -25.31 -6.41 13.62
C GLU A 284 -24.14 -6.54 14.61
N GLU A 285 -22.96 -7.02 14.13
CA GLU A 285 -21.76 -7.19 14.98
C GLU A 285 -20.84 -5.98 14.92
N TYR A 286 -20.83 -5.23 13.79
CA TYR A 286 -19.96 -4.06 13.57
C TYR A 286 -20.70 -2.73 13.77
N SER A 287 -19.94 -1.71 14.07
CA SER A 287 -20.39 -0.31 14.14
C SER A 287 -19.36 0.62 13.50
N LEU A 288 -19.72 1.81 13.07
CA LEU A 288 -18.84 2.77 12.40
C LEU A 288 -17.65 3.27 13.24
N ILE A 289 -17.63 2.93 14.53
CA ILE A 289 -16.51 3.25 15.43
C ILE A 289 -15.55 2.07 15.62
N ASP A 290 -15.83 0.93 14.99
CA ASP A 290 -15.01 -0.26 15.16
C ASP A 290 -13.75 -0.20 14.29
N THR A 291 -12.69 -0.81 14.80
CA THR A 291 -11.44 -1.04 14.06
C THR A 291 -11.51 -2.39 13.37
N ILE A 292 -11.25 -2.41 12.07
CA ILE A 292 -11.19 -3.61 11.24
C ILE A 292 -9.81 -3.75 10.56
N GLY A 293 -9.53 -4.91 10.01
CA GLY A 293 -8.39 -5.10 9.13
C GLY A 293 -8.60 -4.41 7.79
N LYS A 294 -7.63 -3.58 7.35
CA LYS A 294 -7.69 -2.81 6.10
C LYS A 294 -7.01 -3.50 4.93
N SER A 295 -6.01 -4.31 5.20
CA SER A 295 -5.25 -5.05 4.18
C SER A 295 -4.65 -6.34 4.74
N GLY A 296 -4.10 -7.18 3.88
CA GLY A 296 -3.38 -8.38 4.26
C GLY A 296 -4.19 -9.36 5.10
N LEU A 297 -3.51 -10.08 6.00
CA LEU A 297 -4.15 -11.05 6.91
C LEU A 297 -5.03 -10.39 7.96
N GLU A 298 -4.73 -9.15 8.36
CA GLU A 298 -5.63 -8.39 9.24
C GLU A 298 -7.02 -8.25 8.63
N GLN A 299 -7.10 -8.04 7.30
CA GLN A 299 -8.38 -7.93 6.58
C GLN A 299 -9.02 -9.31 6.34
N THR A 300 -8.26 -10.25 5.79
CA THR A 300 -8.83 -11.55 5.37
C THR A 300 -9.22 -12.45 6.54
N LEU A 301 -8.61 -12.25 7.71
CA LEU A 301 -8.89 -12.96 8.95
C LEU A 301 -9.60 -12.10 9.99
N ASP A 302 -10.16 -10.95 9.60
CA ASP A 302 -10.78 -10.00 10.54
C ASP A 302 -11.80 -10.68 11.45
N SER A 303 -12.70 -11.47 10.90
CA SER A 303 -13.73 -12.22 11.65
C SER A 303 -13.18 -13.19 12.70
N SER A 304 -11.94 -13.70 12.51
CA SER A 304 -11.26 -14.57 13.47
C SER A 304 -10.48 -13.77 14.52
N LEU A 305 -9.80 -12.71 14.06
CA LEU A 305 -8.96 -11.86 14.90
C LEU A 305 -9.78 -10.92 15.77
N GLN A 306 -10.93 -10.46 15.30
CA GLN A 306 -11.76 -9.53 16.06
C GLN A 306 -12.37 -10.19 17.29
N GLY A 307 -12.28 -9.50 18.44
CA GLY A 307 -12.93 -9.95 19.67
C GLY A 307 -14.45 -9.72 19.62
N LYS A 308 -15.16 -10.41 20.50
CA LYS A 308 -16.60 -10.16 20.67
C LYS A 308 -16.85 -9.07 21.70
N LYS A 309 -17.69 -8.11 21.32
CA LYS A 309 -18.05 -6.98 22.18
C LYS A 309 -18.70 -7.46 23.48
N GLY A 310 -18.35 -6.78 24.55
CA GLY A 310 -19.05 -6.79 25.82
C GLY A 310 -20.00 -5.61 25.94
N GLU A 311 -20.74 -5.55 27.05
CA GLU A 311 -21.69 -4.48 27.34
C GLU A 311 -21.49 -3.99 28.77
N VAL A 312 -21.51 -2.68 28.95
CA VAL A 312 -21.57 -2.01 30.24
C VAL A 312 -22.83 -1.18 30.27
N LYS A 313 -23.59 -1.33 31.36
CA LYS A 313 -24.84 -0.57 31.56
C LYS A 313 -24.52 0.71 32.32
N LEU A 314 -24.83 1.84 31.71
CA LEU A 314 -24.63 3.16 32.28
C LEU A 314 -25.99 3.72 32.70
N TYR A 315 -26.06 4.22 33.90
CA TYR A 315 -27.22 5.01 34.35
C TYR A 315 -26.83 6.49 34.25
N VAL A 316 -27.58 7.23 33.44
CA VAL A 316 -27.28 8.64 33.16
C VAL A 316 -28.40 9.53 33.64
N ASN A 317 -28.10 10.79 34.00
CA ASN A 317 -29.10 11.80 34.33
C ASN A 317 -29.75 12.39 33.06
N SER A 318 -30.68 13.35 33.23
CA SER A 318 -31.41 13.99 32.14
C SER A 318 -30.51 14.77 31.14
N VAL A 319 -29.29 15.10 31.52
CA VAL A 319 -28.30 15.79 30.68
C VAL A 319 -27.25 14.84 30.11
N GLY A 320 -27.34 13.51 30.35
CA GLY A 320 -26.46 12.49 29.81
C GLY A 320 -25.23 12.19 30.66
N LYS A 321 -25.07 12.79 31.85
CA LYS A 321 -23.93 12.50 32.76
C LYS A 321 -24.11 11.14 33.42
N VAL A 322 -23.09 10.31 33.41
CA VAL A 322 -23.07 8.99 34.07
C VAL A 322 -23.16 9.14 35.60
N ILE A 323 -24.15 8.48 36.20
CA ILE A 323 -24.36 8.45 37.64
C ILE A 323 -23.82 7.15 38.24
N GLU A 324 -24.01 6.04 37.57
CA GLU A 324 -23.61 4.70 38.00
C GLU A 324 -23.29 3.83 36.80
N THR A 325 -22.26 3.02 36.95
CA THR A 325 -21.85 2.03 35.97
C THR A 325 -22.07 0.64 36.53
N VAL A 326 -22.85 -0.18 35.84
CA VAL A 326 -23.09 -1.57 36.23
C VAL A 326 -22.53 -2.49 35.19
N LYS A 327 -21.74 -3.46 35.64
CA LYS A 327 -21.11 -4.47 34.75
C LYS A 327 -22.22 -5.25 34.02
N GLY A 328 -22.13 -5.32 32.71
CA GLY A 328 -22.98 -6.13 31.84
C GLY A 328 -22.29 -7.44 31.44
N LYS A 329 -22.13 -7.65 30.13
CA LYS A 329 -21.44 -8.81 29.53
C LYS A 329 -19.96 -8.49 29.34
N ASP A 330 -19.08 -9.38 29.80
CA ASP A 330 -17.63 -9.23 29.54
C ASP A 330 -17.30 -9.38 28.05
N PRO A 331 -16.44 -8.53 27.49
CA PRO A 331 -15.93 -8.72 26.13
C PRO A 331 -15.10 -10.01 26.05
N LYS A 332 -15.01 -10.59 24.86
CA LYS A 332 -14.16 -11.76 24.61
C LYS A 332 -13.10 -11.39 23.61
N ALA A 333 -11.87 -11.76 23.87
CA ALA A 333 -10.78 -11.60 22.93
C ALA A 333 -10.98 -12.46 21.68
N GLY A 334 -10.42 -11.98 20.56
CA GLY A 334 -10.36 -12.71 19.29
C GLY A 334 -9.41 -13.91 19.37
N ASN A 335 -9.41 -14.70 18.31
CA ASN A 335 -8.51 -15.86 18.20
C ASN A 335 -7.11 -15.42 17.78
N ASP A 336 -6.11 -16.14 18.30
CA ASP A 336 -4.71 -15.96 17.89
C ASP A 336 -4.43 -16.76 16.61
N VAL A 337 -3.64 -16.17 15.70
CA VAL A 337 -3.25 -16.78 14.43
C VAL A 337 -1.76 -17.10 14.45
N TYR A 338 -1.42 -18.32 14.12
CA TYR A 338 -0.04 -18.76 13.89
C TYR A 338 0.18 -18.90 12.39
N LEU A 339 1.19 -18.19 11.90
CA LEU A 339 1.59 -18.28 10.50
C LEU A 339 2.53 -19.45 10.27
N SER A 340 2.58 -19.93 9.05
CA SER A 340 3.59 -20.89 8.58
C SER A 340 4.95 -20.22 8.32
N ILE A 341 5.00 -18.88 8.29
CA ILE A 341 6.20 -18.06 8.10
C ILE A 341 7.18 -18.24 9.26
N ASP A 342 8.48 -18.36 8.94
CA ASP A 342 9.58 -18.19 9.88
C ASP A 342 10.02 -16.72 9.89
N ALA A 343 9.89 -16.04 11.01
CA ALA A 343 10.14 -14.62 11.12
C ALA A 343 11.60 -14.24 10.84
N ASN A 344 12.55 -15.06 11.25
CA ASN A 344 13.96 -14.80 11.01
C ASN A 344 14.33 -14.98 9.54
N LEU A 345 13.81 -16.03 8.91
CA LEU A 345 13.98 -16.26 7.47
C LEU A 345 13.36 -15.14 6.65
N GLN A 346 12.14 -14.70 7.00
CA GLN A 346 11.46 -13.58 6.33
C GLN A 346 12.28 -12.31 6.36
N LYS A 347 12.80 -11.94 7.56
CA LYS A 347 13.66 -10.75 7.74
C LYS A 347 14.98 -10.88 6.99
N ALA A 348 15.64 -12.02 7.10
CA ALA A 348 16.89 -12.25 6.40
C ALA A 348 16.72 -12.16 4.89
N ALA A 349 15.70 -12.81 4.33
CA ALA A 349 15.42 -12.76 2.90
C ALA A 349 15.05 -11.34 2.41
N TYR A 350 14.35 -10.55 3.24
CA TYR A 350 14.07 -9.14 2.95
C TYR A 350 15.35 -8.32 2.85
N HIS A 351 16.25 -8.42 3.83
CA HIS A 351 17.51 -7.68 3.85
C HIS A 351 18.51 -8.16 2.79
N ILE A 352 18.58 -9.45 2.51
CA ILE A 352 19.40 -9.98 1.41
C ILE A 352 18.93 -9.37 0.08
N LEU A 353 17.62 -9.33 -0.16
CA LEU A 353 17.06 -8.72 -1.36
C LEU A 353 17.35 -7.22 -1.44
N GLU A 354 17.27 -6.50 -0.33
CA GLU A 354 17.60 -5.06 -0.25
C GLU A 354 19.08 -4.80 -0.54
N GLN A 355 19.99 -5.59 0.04
CA GLN A 355 21.44 -5.50 -0.21
C GLN A 355 21.77 -5.75 -1.68
N GLU A 356 21.14 -6.75 -2.29
CA GLU A 356 21.33 -7.08 -3.70
C GLU A 356 20.86 -5.97 -4.63
N LEU A 357 19.64 -5.44 -4.39
CA LEU A 357 19.11 -4.33 -5.17
C LEU A 357 20.03 -3.09 -5.09
N ALA A 358 20.55 -2.78 -3.91
CA ALA A 358 21.49 -1.69 -3.71
C ALA A 358 22.80 -1.92 -4.47
N GLY A 359 23.33 -3.16 -4.45
CA GLY A 359 24.51 -3.56 -5.22
C GLY A 359 24.31 -3.35 -6.72
N ILE A 360 23.16 -3.80 -7.26
CA ILE A 360 22.81 -3.61 -8.67
C ILE A 360 22.77 -2.12 -9.03
N LEU A 361 22.10 -1.30 -8.21
CA LEU A 361 22.04 0.15 -8.42
C LEU A 361 23.46 0.75 -8.46
N LEU A 362 24.32 0.43 -7.49
CA LEU A 362 25.70 0.91 -7.44
C LEU A 362 26.52 0.48 -8.65
N ALA A 363 26.31 -0.73 -9.18
CA ALA A 363 26.97 -1.22 -10.38
C ALA A 363 26.53 -0.47 -11.64
N LYS A 364 25.28 0.03 -11.68
CA LYS A 364 24.68 0.69 -12.86
C LYS A 364 24.70 2.21 -12.81
N ILE A 365 24.86 2.84 -11.64
CA ILE A 365 24.93 4.29 -11.48
C ILE A 365 26.25 4.82 -12.05
N GLN A 366 26.13 5.75 -13.01
CA GLN A 366 27.26 6.43 -13.64
C GLN A 366 27.20 7.95 -13.44
N ASN A 367 28.36 8.58 -13.37
CA ASN A 367 28.50 10.02 -13.16
C ASN A 367 28.21 10.82 -14.45
N THR A 368 26.97 10.75 -14.92
CA THR A 368 26.44 11.55 -16.03
C THR A 368 25.05 12.10 -15.65
N LEU A 369 24.68 13.27 -16.16
CA LEU A 369 23.41 13.90 -15.80
C LEU A 369 22.22 13.38 -16.63
N ASP A 370 22.46 12.83 -17.80
CA ASP A 370 21.42 12.34 -18.70
C ASP A 370 21.90 11.12 -19.50
N PHE A 371 20.95 10.28 -19.88
CA PHE A 371 21.18 9.10 -20.71
C PHE A 371 19.94 8.82 -21.56
N ASP A 372 20.12 8.57 -22.86
CA ASP A 372 19.03 8.24 -23.78
C ASP A 372 18.95 6.71 -23.95
N ARG A 373 17.99 6.11 -23.27
CA ARG A 373 17.72 4.65 -23.32
C ARG A 373 17.41 4.13 -24.73
N ASN A 374 16.93 4.99 -25.64
CA ASN A 374 16.66 4.59 -27.03
C ASN A 374 17.91 4.40 -27.89
N GLN A 375 19.09 4.68 -27.37
CA GLN A 375 20.36 4.51 -28.09
C GLN A 375 21.06 3.19 -27.79
N VAL A 376 20.49 2.34 -26.92
CA VAL A 376 21.02 1.00 -26.64
C VAL A 376 20.21 -0.06 -27.37
N ASP A 377 20.87 -1.10 -27.81
CA ASP A 377 20.27 -2.23 -28.52
C ASP A 377 19.87 -3.37 -27.56
N ASP A 378 20.32 -3.32 -26.30
CA ASP A 378 20.12 -4.34 -25.29
C ASP A 378 19.81 -3.70 -23.93
N GLY A 379 18.75 -4.16 -23.25
CA GLY A 379 18.36 -3.66 -21.94
C GLY A 379 19.44 -3.82 -20.86
N SER A 380 20.38 -4.76 -21.01
CA SER A 380 21.50 -4.95 -20.08
C SER A 380 22.54 -3.81 -20.13
N ASP A 381 22.58 -3.05 -21.23
CA ASP A 381 23.47 -1.90 -21.41
C ASP A 381 22.89 -0.58 -20.87
N VAL A 382 21.65 -0.58 -20.41
CA VAL A 382 21.02 0.58 -19.77
C VAL A 382 21.80 0.94 -18.52
N ILE A 383 22.19 2.21 -18.41
CA ILE A 383 22.82 2.77 -17.21
C ILE A 383 21.85 3.65 -16.44
N ILE A 384 22.18 3.92 -15.19
CA ILE A 384 21.46 4.88 -14.33
C ILE A 384 22.33 6.15 -14.25
N PRO A 385 21.95 7.25 -14.91
CA PRO A 385 22.67 8.49 -14.72
C PRO A 385 22.49 9.01 -13.31
N ILE A 386 23.56 9.59 -12.71
CA ILE A 386 23.44 10.21 -11.38
C ILE A 386 22.39 11.35 -11.36
N GLY A 387 22.13 11.96 -12.52
CA GLY A 387 21.07 12.94 -12.67
C GLY A 387 19.67 12.38 -12.38
N ASP A 388 19.41 11.11 -12.71
CA ASP A 388 18.15 10.44 -12.35
C ASP A 388 18.10 10.17 -10.84
N VAL A 389 19.21 9.83 -10.17
CA VAL A 389 19.29 9.69 -8.72
C VAL A 389 18.98 11.03 -8.03
N TYR A 390 19.54 12.14 -8.50
CA TYR A 390 19.21 13.47 -7.97
C TYR A 390 17.75 13.83 -8.17
N ASN A 391 17.19 13.50 -9.34
CA ASN A 391 15.81 13.79 -9.69
C ASN A 391 14.82 13.01 -8.81
N THR A 392 15.14 11.75 -8.46
CA THR A 392 14.23 10.91 -7.70
C THR A 392 13.96 11.47 -6.29
N PHE A 393 14.91 12.19 -5.69
CA PHE A 393 14.67 12.83 -4.38
C PHE A 393 13.54 13.85 -4.42
N ILE A 394 13.28 14.45 -5.59
CA ILE A 394 12.17 15.39 -5.81
C ILE A 394 10.94 14.64 -6.32
N THR A 395 11.09 13.77 -7.32
CA THR A 395 9.93 13.12 -7.95
C THR A 395 9.24 12.10 -7.07
N ASN A 396 9.96 11.46 -6.15
CA ASN A 396 9.42 10.50 -5.17
C ASN A 396 9.16 11.13 -3.78
N ASP A 397 9.05 12.46 -3.72
CA ASP A 397 8.71 13.24 -2.53
C ASP A 397 9.57 12.92 -1.29
N ILE A 398 10.85 12.53 -1.49
CA ILE A 398 11.82 12.37 -0.42
C ILE A 398 12.18 13.75 0.13
N LEU A 399 12.56 14.68 -0.76
CA LEU A 399 12.66 16.11 -0.46
C LEU A 399 11.28 16.75 -0.66
N ASP A 400 10.84 17.49 0.36
CA ASP A 400 9.63 18.30 0.26
C ASP A 400 9.95 19.62 -0.47
N MET A 401 9.64 19.66 -1.77
CA MET A 401 9.89 20.88 -2.58
C MET A 401 9.00 22.06 -2.16
N ASN A 402 7.90 21.83 -1.47
CA ASN A 402 7.04 22.92 -1.00
C ASN A 402 7.69 23.63 0.19
N HIS A 403 8.51 22.93 0.98
CA HIS A 403 9.27 23.52 2.07
C HIS A 403 10.36 24.49 1.57
N PHE A 404 10.83 24.39 0.32
CA PHE A 404 11.89 25.27 -0.22
C PHE A 404 11.54 26.77 -0.20
N GLY A 405 10.23 27.09 -0.21
CA GLY A 405 9.71 28.45 -0.11
C GLY A 405 9.20 28.85 1.28
N ALA A 406 9.29 27.97 2.28
CA ALA A 406 8.80 28.22 3.61
C ALA A 406 9.66 29.27 4.37
N GLU A 407 9.10 29.91 5.42
CA GLU A 407 9.80 30.91 6.21
C GLU A 407 11.02 30.35 6.96
N ASP A 408 10.96 29.08 7.33
CA ASP A 408 12.02 28.33 8.04
C ASP A 408 12.93 27.50 7.11
N ALA A 409 12.74 27.60 5.78
CA ALA A 409 13.58 26.96 4.79
C ALA A 409 15.05 27.30 4.99
N LYS A 410 15.92 26.30 4.80
CA LYS A 410 17.36 26.47 4.98
C LYS A 410 18.00 27.18 3.77
N PRO A 411 19.22 27.70 3.90
CA PRO A 411 19.85 28.51 2.84
C PRO A 411 19.93 27.82 1.47
N THR A 412 20.20 26.51 1.42
CA THR A 412 20.27 25.78 0.14
C THR A 412 18.88 25.62 -0.49
N GLU A 413 17.87 25.37 0.32
CA GLU A 413 16.47 25.30 -0.14
C GLU A 413 16.02 26.62 -0.74
N GLN A 414 16.29 27.74 -0.05
CA GLN A 414 15.96 29.11 -0.53
C GLN A 414 16.67 29.45 -1.85
N GLU A 415 17.95 29.06 -1.98
CA GLU A 415 18.71 29.23 -3.21
C GLU A 415 18.07 28.44 -4.38
N VAL A 416 17.76 27.16 -4.14
CA VAL A 416 17.13 26.29 -5.15
C VAL A 416 15.74 26.81 -5.52
N ASN A 417 14.94 27.25 -4.56
CA ASN A 417 13.62 27.84 -4.83
C ASN A 417 13.71 29.11 -5.69
N SER A 418 14.70 29.97 -5.42
CA SER A 418 14.92 31.19 -6.21
C SER A 418 15.24 30.87 -7.68
N ILE A 419 16.13 29.89 -7.92
CA ILE A 419 16.49 29.43 -9.26
C ILE A 419 15.29 28.78 -9.96
N PHE A 420 14.55 27.95 -9.25
CA PHE A 420 13.34 27.29 -9.75
C PHE A 420 12.26 28.30 -10.17
N THR A 421 11.94 29.27 -9.31
CA THR A 421 10.90 30.26 -9.61
C THR A 421 11.22 31.05 -10.87
N ALA A 422 12.47 31.47 -11.03
CA ALA A 422 12.93 32.16 -12.24
C ALA A 422 12.80 31.27 -13.49
N ARG A 423 13.20 29.99 -13.39
CA ARG A 423 13.12 29.04 -14.51
C ARG A 423 11.68 28.71 -14.89
N LYS A 424 10.81 28.52 -13.91
CA LYS A 424 9.38 28.24 -14.13
C LYS A 424 8.72 29.36 -14.91
N GLU A 425 8.97 30.61 -14.54
CA GLU A 425 8.45 31.76 -15.28
C GLU A 425 8.98 31.82 -16.72
N GLU A 426 10.26 31.52 -16.94
CA GLU A 426 10.83 31.41 -18.30
C GLU A 426 10.14 30.33 -19.13
N VAL A 427 9.94 29.14 -18.56
CA VAL A 427 9.24 28.01 -19.21
C VAL A 427 7.79 28.35 -19.51
N LYS A 428 7.07 29.00 -18.59
CA LYS A 428 5.69 29.44 -18.80
C LYS A 428 5.59 30.41 -19.99
N ASN A 429 6.46 31.43 -20.05
CA ASN A 429 6.52 32.35 -21.16
C ASN A 429 6.79 31.64 -22.49
N GLN A 430 7.77 30.73 -22.52
CA GLN A 430 8.10 29.95 -23.71
C GLN A 430 6.93 29.08 -24.17
N LEU A 431 6.23 28.41 -23.25
CA LEU A 431 5.04 27.61 -23.56
C LEU A 431 3.88 28.46 -24.06
N SER A 432 3.67 29.64 -23.46
CA SER A 432 2.67 30.59 -23.93
C SER A 432 2.94 31.05 -25.36
N ASP A 433 4.21 31.35 -25.70
CA ASP A 433 4.60 31.73 -27.07
C ASP A 433 4.32 30.58 -28.05
N ILE A 434 4.71 29.35 -27.72
CA ILE A 434 4.50 28.15 -28.57
C ILE A 434 3.00 27.87 -28.77
N LEU A 435 2.22 27.94 -27.71
CA LEU A 435 0.77 27.71 -27.77
C LEU A 435 0.05 28.74 -28.64
N ASN A 436 0.54 29.97 -28.68
CA ASN A 436 -0.06 31.06 -29.46
C ASN A 436 0.51 31.25 -30.87
N ASP A 437 1.55 30.50 -31.25
CA ASP A 437 2.15 30.63 -32.60
C ASP A 437 1.63 29.54 -33.57
N PRO A 438 0.82 29.89 -34.58
CA PRO A 438 0.36 28.97 -35.61
C PRO A 438 1.51 28.35 -36.42
N ASN A 439 2.68 29.04 -36.48
CA ASN A 439 3.86 28.62 -37.23
C ASN A 439 4.93 27.98 -36.31
N ALA A 440 4.61 27.66 -35.08
CA ALA A 440 5.53 26.91 -34.21
C ALA A 440 6.03 25.65 -34.93
N GLY A 441 7.27 25.24 -34.68
CA GLY A 441 7.85 24.04 -35.25
C GLY A 441 7.04 22.77 -34.96
N ALA A 442 7.20 21.74 -35.77
CA ALA A 442 6.60 20.43 -35.48
C ALA A 442 7.10 19.88 -34.13
N TYR A 443 6.29 19.07 -33.46
CA TYR A 443 6.62 18.55 -32.12
C TYR A 443 7.99 17.87 -32.10
N LYS A 444 8.29 16.98 -33.07
CA LYS A 444 9.59 16.28 -33.15
C LYS A 444 10.81 17.16 -33.33
N ASP A 445 10.65 18.37 -33.87
CA ASP A 445 11.74 19.32 -34.13
C ASP A 445 12.03 20.24 -32.93
N MET A 446 11.22 20.14 -31.85
CA MET A 446 11.41 20.93 -30.63
C MET A 446 12.48 20.32 -29.71
N PRO A 447 13.11 21.11 -28.83
CA PRO A 447 13.97 20.59 -27.78
C PRO A 447 13.26 19.52 -26.94
N LYS A 448 13.97 18.48 -26.50
CA LYS A 448 13.41 17.38 -25.67
C LYS A 448 12.68 17.86 -24.40
N GLU A 449 13.18 18.92 -23.79
CA GLU A 449 12.51 19.56 -22.64
C GLU A 449 11.12 20.07 -23.02
N ILE A 450 11.00 20.79 -24.13
CA ILE A 450 9.73 21.33 -24.62
C ILE A 450 8.80 20.20 -25.06
N GLN A 451 9.32 19.17 -25.74
CA GLN A 451 8.54 17.98 -26.08
C GLN A 451 7.91 17.35 -24.81
N ALA A 452 8.68 17.20 -23.73
CA ALA A 452 8.18 16.65 -22.49
C ALA A 452 7.08 17.51 -21.84
N TYR A 453 7.23 18.86 -21.85
CA TYR A 453 6.19 19.74 -21.34
C TYR A 453 4.91 19.67 -22.18
N LEU A 454 5.01 19.64 -23.50
CA LEU A 454 3.86 19.52 -24.39
C LEU A 454 3.17 18.15 -24.28
N THR A 455 3.93 17.08 -24.12
CA THR A 455 3.37 15.74 -23.84
C THR A 455 2.60 15.75 -22.55
N TYR A 456 3.20 16.27 -21.46
CA TYR A 456 2.54 16.39 -20.17
C TYR A 456 1.23 17.18 -20.28
N ILE A 457 1.25 18.34 -20.92
CA ILE A 457 0.05 19.19 -21.11
C ILE A 457 -1.05 18.43 -21.86
N VAL A 458 -0.74 17.79 -22.99
CA VAL A 458 -1.76 17.15 -23.82
C VAL A 458 -2.22 15.81 -23.27
N SER A 459 -1.28 14.94 -22.89
CA SER A 459 -1.59 13.55 -22.49
C SER A 459 -2.04 13.46 -21.04
N ASP A 460 -1.28 14.08 -20.14
CA ASP A 460 -1.51 13.92 -18.70
C ASP A 460 -2.55 14.90 -18.17
N VAL A 461 -2.44 16.20 -18.56
CA VAL A 461 -3.38 17.23 -18.09
C VAL A 461 -4.69 17.21 -18.88
N LEU A 462 -4.66 17.55 -20.18
CA LEU A 462 -5.88 17.77 -20.95
C LEU A 462 -6.67 16.49 -21.21
N THR A 463 -5.99 15.35 -21.44
CA THR A 463 -6.66 14.09 -21.77
C THR A 463 -6.84 13.20 -20.52
N GLY A 464 -5.81 13.05 -19.71
CA GLY A 464 -5.81 12.12 -18.57
C GLY A 464 -6.52 12.69 -17.34
N THR A 465 -5.94 13.70 -16.70
CA THR A 465 -6.39 14.17 -15.38
C THR A 465 -7.69 14.98 -15.45
N THR A 466 -7.81 15.91 -16.42
CA THR A 466 -8.93 16.86 -16.45
C THR A 466 -10.04 16.46 -17.40
N GLY A 467 -9.75 15.67 -18.44
CA GLY A 467 -10.72 15.28 -19.46
C GLY A 467 -11.18 16.43 -20.36
N VAL A 468 -10.47 17.56 -20.39
CA VAL A 468 -10.76 18.65 -21.32
C VAL A 468 -10.71 18.15 -22.76
N ILE A 469 -9.78 17.27 -23.10
CA ILE A 469 -9.82 16.44 -24.30
C ILE A 469 -10.48 15.13 -23.91
N MET A 470 -11.67 14.85 -24.43
CA MET A 470 -12.44 13.63 -24.13
C MET A 470 -11.81 12.41 -24.79
N PRO A 471 -11.21 11.45 -24.03
CA PRO A 471 -10.54 10.28 -24.60
C PRO A 471 -11.45 9.45 -25.52
N ASP A 472 -12.71 9.27 -25.12
CA ASP A 472 -13.69 8.47 -25.85
C ASP A 472 -14.17 9.14 -27.16
N ALA A 473 -13.93 10.44 -27.31
CA ALA A 473 -14.28 11.18 -28.54
C ALA A 473 -13.17 11.12 -29.60
N ILE A 474 -11.96 10.68 -29.23
CA ILE A 474 -10.81 10.63 -30.13
C ILE A 474 -10.94 9.44 -31.08
N ASP A 475 -10.94 9.72 -32.38
CA ASP A 475 -10.73 8.69 -33.40
C ASP A 475 -9.20 8.44 -33.57
N THR A 476 -8.71 7.35 -33.01
CA THR A 476 -7.28 6.98 -33.07
C THR A 476 -6.82 6.62 -34.51
N SER A 477 -7.74 6.41 -35.44
CA SER A 477 -7.43 6.21 -36.86
C SER A 477 -7.31 7.52 -37.64
N ASP A 478 -7.71 8.65 -37.06
CA ASP A 478 -7.67 9.96 -37.68
C ASP A 478 -6.24 10.39 -38.08
N ALA A 479 -6.12 10.97 -39.29
CA ALA A 479 -4.79 11.31 -39.81
C ALA A 479 -4.08 12.42 -38.99
N THR A 480 -4.83 13.38 -38.44
CA THR A 480 -4.25 14.46 -37.64
C THR A 480 -3.88 13.97 -36.24
N TYR A 481 -4.67 13.04 -35.66
CA TYR A 481 -4.30 12.38 -34.43
C TYR A 481 -2.95 11.62 -34.60
N LYS A 482 -2.83 10.85 -35.70
CA LYS A 482 -1.57 10.13 -36.01
C LYS A 482 -0.42 11.08 -36.30
N ALA A 483 -0.65 12.18 -36.99
CA ALA A 483 0.37 13.20 -37.25
C ALA A 483 0.91 13.83 -35.94
N TRP A 484 0.06 13.95 -34.92
CA TRP A 484 0.46 14.41 -33.59
C TRP A 484 1.14 13.30 -32.76
N LYS A 485 0.48 12.11 -32.67
CA LYS A 485 0.87 11.08 -31.70
C LYS A 485 1.94 10.11 -32.21
N ASP A 486 1.87 9.72 -33.49
CA ASP A 486 2.70 8.68 -34.09
C ASP A 486 3.84 9.28 -34.95
N GLU A 487 3.52 10.28 -35.77
CA GLU A 487 4.47 10.90 -36.70
C GLU A 487 5.19 12.11 -36.11
N GLU A 488 4.60 12.72 -35.06
CA GLU A 488 5.09 13.91 -34.39
C GLU A 488 5.36 15.10 -35.36
N SER A 489 4.64 15.12 -36.47
CA SER A 489 4.91 15.95 -37.64
C SER A 489 4.18 17.30 -37.65
N ILE A 490 3.31 17.56 -36.67
CA ILE A 490 2.56 18.80 -36.50
C ILE A 490 2.86 19.48 -35.17
N ASN A 491 2.52 20.78 -35.06
CA ASN A 491 2.62 21.54 -33.82
C ASN A 491 1.37 21.44 -32.96
N ILE A 492 1.48 21.82 -31.68
CA ILE A 492 0.38 21.77 -30.70
C ILE A 492 -0.79 22.70 -31.09
N TYR A 493 -0.50 23.88 -31.69
CA TYR A 493 -1.53 24.80 -32.15
C TYR A 493 -2.46 24.13 -33.17
N THR A 494 -1.88 23.47 -34.17
CA THR A 494 -2.61 22.72 -35.18
C THR A 494 -3.43 21.58 -34.57
N TYR A 495 -2.85 20.80 -33.64
CA TYR A 495 -3.54 19.69 -32.99
C TYR A 495 -4.75 20.15 -32.15
N LEU A 496 -4.58 21.16 -31.30
CA LEU A 496 -5.68 21.65 -30.43
C LEU A 496 -6.81 22.31 -31.23
N ASN A 497 -6.48 23.09 -32.28
CA ASN A 497 -7.51 23.64 -33.17
C ASN A 497 -8.26 22.54 -33.91
N TYR A 498 -7.58 21.48 -34.31
CA TYR A 498 -8.21 20.32 -34.91
C TYR A 498 -9.15 19.60 -33.93
N ALA A 499 -8.71 19.38 -32.68
CA ALA A 499 -9.52 18.77 -31.63
C ALA A 499 -10.81 19.58 -31.36
N ILE A 500 -10.73 20.92 -31.37
CA ILE A 500 -11.89 21.81 -31.31
C ILE A 500 -12.84 21.56 -32.51
N SER A 501 -12.29 21.51 -33.70
CA SER A 501 -13.10 21.32 -34.95
C SER A 501 -13.82 19.98 -35.00
N LYS A 502 -13.28 18.97 -34.28
CA LYS A 502 -13.84 17.62 -34.22
C LYS A 502 -14.75 17.37 -33.01
N ASN A 503 -14.97 18.41 -32.20
CA ASN A 503 -15.71 18.31 -30.94
C ASN A 503 -15.10 17.27 -29.96
N TRP A 504 -13.77 17.16 -29.89
CA TRP A 504 -13.07 16.36 -28.90
C TRP A 504 -12.92 17.08 -27.55
N ILE A 505 -13.29 18.35 -27.47
CA ILE A 505 -13.14 19.21 -26.31
C ILE A 505 -14.42 19.26 -25.48
N ASP A 506 -14.34 18.98 -24.19
CA ASP A 506 -15.43 19.24 -23.24
C ASP A 506 -15.44 20.72 -22.84
N THR A 507 -16.30 21.48 -23.50
CA THR A 507 -16.44 22.92 -23.24
C THR A 507 -17.07 23.24 -21.89
N SER A 508 -17.65 22.25 -21.21
CA SER A 508 -18.25 22.45 -19.90
C SER A 508 -17.22 22.72 -18.81
N LEU A 509 -15.99 22.22 -19.00
CA LEU A 509 -14.84 22.41 -18.09
C LEU A 509 -14.14 23.76 -18.30
N LEU A 510 -14.43 24.47 -19.38
CA LEU A 510 -13.81 25.75 -19.75
C LEU A 510 -14.72 26.96 -19.49
N LYS A 511 -15.81 26.80 -18.71
CA LYS A 511 -16.81 27.88 -18.50
C LYS A 511 -16.26 29.16 -17.89
N ASP A 512 -15.25 29.06 -17.06
CA ASP A 512 -14.62 30.19 -16.39
C ASP A 512 -13.59 30.90 -17.29
N TYR A 513 -13.18 30.26 -18.38
CA TYR A 513 -12.18 30.74 -19.35
C TYR A 513 -12.78 31.23 -20.67
N VAL A 514 -14.07 30.96 -20.90
CA VAL A 514 -14.76 31.34 -22.13
C VAL A 514 -15.96 32.24 -21.78
N SER A 515 -16.05 33.43 -22.33
CA SER A 515 -17.11 34.39 -21.99
C SER A 515 -18.43 33.98 -22.59
N SER A 516 -19.38 33.50 -21.77
CA SER A 516 -20.69 32.95 -22.15
C SER A 516 -21.75 33.98 -22.48
N LYS A 517 -21.49 35.04 -23.26
CA LYS A 517 -22.52 36.02 -23.69
C LYS A 517 -23.22 35.71 -25.03
N GLY A 518 -22.93 34.57 -25.64
CA GLY A 518 -23.56 34.16 -26.91
C GLY A 518 -23.69 32.66 -27.04
N LYS A 519 -24.69 32.20 -27.81
CA LYS A 519 -25.03 30.81 -28.03
C LYS A 519 -23.98 30.01 -28.84
N TYR A 520 -22.90 30.69 -29.30
CA TYR A 520 -21.78 30.13 -30.05
C TYR A 520 -20.50 30.87 -29.66
N SER A 521 -19.59 30.21 -28.93
CA SER A 521 -18.22 30.66 -28.81
C SER A 521 -17.51 30.49 -30.15
N ASP A 522 -16.77 31.50 -30.62
CA ASP A 522 -15.89 31.35 -31.78
C ASP A 522 -14.78 30.33 -31.47
N SER A 523 -14.37 29.53 -32.47
CA SER A 523 -13.29 28.54 -32.30
C SER A 523 -12.02 29.15 -31.74
N ASN A 524 -11.74 30.43 -32.06
CA ASN A 524 -10.58 31.13 -31.51
C ASN A 524 -10.76 31.51 -30.04
N GLU A 525 -11.98 31.89 -29.61
CA GLU A 525 -12.27 32.14 -28.19
C GLU A 525 -12.12 30.88 -27.36
N LEU A 526 -12.60 29.75 -27.87
CA LEU A 526 -12.43 28.46 -27.22
C LEU A 526 -10.94 28.03 -27.13
N TYR A 527 -10.20 28.26 -28.22
CA TYR A 527 -8.75 28.02 -28.21
C TYR A 527 -8.02 28.84 -27.13
N GLN A 528 -8.30 30.14 -27.07
CA GLN A 528 -7.71 31.01 -26.04
C GLN A 528 -8.15 30.61 -24.62
N GLY A 529 -9.37 30.09 -24.46
CA GLY A 529 -9.84 29.51 -23.21
C GLY A 529 -9.02 28.29 -22.79
N ILE A 530 -8.72 27.39 -23.73
CA ILE A 530 -7.84 26.23 -23.46
C ILE A 530 -6.43 26.70 -23.07
N VAL A 531 -5.86 27.68 -23.80
CA VAL A 531 -4.52 28.20 -23.46
C VAL A 531 -4.50 28.79 -22.06
N SER A 532 -5.50 29.63 -21.71
CA SER A 532 -5.60 30.20 -20.36
C SER A 532 -5.75 29.12 -19.29
N TYR A 533 -6.58 28.12 -19.53
CA TYR A 533 -6.74 26.95 -18.65
C TYR A 533 -5.41 26.23 -18.42
N ILE A 534 -4.66 25.93 -19.51
CA ILE A 534 -3.34 25.28 -19.41
C ILE A 534 -2.41 26.10 -18.51
N MET A 535 -2.32 27.42 -18.76
CA MET A 535 -1.38 28.29 -18.06
C MET A 535 -1.69 28.40 -16.56
N ASP A 536 -2.98 28.46 -16.20
CA ASP A 536 -3.42 28.48 -14.80
C ASP A 536 -3.19 27.11 -14.13
N TYR A 537 -3.45 26.02 -14.85
CA TYR A 537 -3.25 24.68 -14.33
C TYR A 537 -1.77 24.42 -13.98
N ILE A 538 -0.85 24.63 -14.93
CA ILE A 538 0.59 24.39 -14.71
C ILE A 538 1.22 25.33 -13.69
N ASP A 539 0.54 26.44 -13.33
CA ASP A 539 1.05 27.37 -12.34
C ASP A 539 1.03 26.79 -10.91
N SER A 540 0.04 26.00 -10.58
CA SER A 540 -0.11 25.38 -9.26
C SER A 540 0.19 23.87 -9.24
N ASP A 541 0.44 23.25 -10.39
CA ASP A 541 0.58 21.80 -10.49
C ASP A 541 1.96 21.29 -10.08
N ASN A 542 2.00 20.46 -9.03
CA ASN A 542 3.23 19.90 -8.51
C ASN A 542 3.90 18.91 -9.48
N SER A 543 3.14 18.18 -10.29
CA SER A 543 3.70 17.24 -11.27
C SER A 543 4.43 17.99 -12.38
N PHE A 544 3.90 19.13 -12.82
CA PHE A 544 4.62 20.02 -13.72
C PHE A 544 5.88 20.62 -13.08
N ASN A 545 5.80 21.02 -11.80
CA ASN A 545 6.96 21.51 -11.05
C ASN A 545 8.08 20.45 -11.01
N LYS A 546 7.75 19.19 -10.70
CA LYS A 546 8.68 18.05 -10.71
C LYS A 546 9.35 17.88 -12.07
N LEU A 547 8.58 18.05 -13.16
CA LEU A 547 9.13 17.98 -14.53
C LEU A 547 10.10 19.15 -14.83
N VAL A 548 9.81 20.36 -14.36
CA VAL A 548 10.74 21.50 -14.47
C VAL A 548 12.03 21.23 -13.68
N TYR A 549 11.93 20.77 -12.43
CA TYR A 549 13.08 20.36 -11.62
C TYR A 549 13.97 19.32 -12.34
N ARG A 550 13.35 18.32 -12.95
CA ARG A 550 14.06 17.29 -13.73
C ARG A 550 14.97 17.88 -14.78
N TYR A 551 14.47 18.84 -15.58
CA TYR A 551 15.26 19.47 -16.62
C TYR A 551 16.29 20.46 -16.07
N MET A 552 16.04 21.06 -14.93
CA MET A 552 17.04 21.88 -14.22
C MET A 552 18.21 21.03 -13.71
N ILE A 553 17.94 19.83 -13.20
CA ILE A 553 18.97 18.89 -12.79
C ILE A 553 19.75 18.39 -14.02
N LYS A 554 19.06 17.97 -15.09
CA LYS A 554 19.69 17.52 -16.35
C LYS A 554 20.57 18.58 -16.98
N SER A 555 20.20 19.85 -16.89
CA SER A 555 21.01 20.97 -17.40
C SER A 555 22.13 21.39 -16.43
N GLY A 556 22.15 20.89 -15.20
CA GLY A 556 23.10 21.29 -14.16
C GLY A 556 22.78 22.66 -13.51
N ALA A 557 21.59 23.23 -13.75
CA ALA A 557 21.13 24.43 -13.08
C ALA A 557 20.90 24.21 -11.58
N ILE A 558 20.46 23.01 -11.21
CA ILE A 558 20.50 22.50 -9.84
C ILE A 558 21.57 21.42 -9.78
N THR A 559 22.50 21.56 -8.86
CA THR A 559 23.66 20.69 -8.74
C THR A 559 23.41 19.55 -7.76
N GLY A 560 24.06 18.41 -7.96
CA GLY A 560 24.00 17.29 -7.01
C GLY A 560 24.46 17.68 -5.59
N ARG A 561 25.36 18.66 -5.45
CA ARG A 561 25.78 19.19 -4.16
C ARG A 561 24.60 19.85 -3.42
N GLN A 562 23.81 20.67 -4.10
CA GLN A 562 22.62 21.29 -3.50
C GLN A 562 21.61 20.23 -3.06
N ILE A 563 21.37 19.21 -3.88
CA ILE A 563 20.51 18.08 -3.51
C ILE A 563 21.02 17.39 -2.24
N CYS A 564 22.32 17.04 -2.19
CA CYS A 564 22.92 16.37 -1.02
C CYS A 564 22.87 17.22 0.27
N LEU A 565 23.03 18.55 0.16
CA LEU A 565 22.90 19.44 1.31
C LEU A 565 21.47 19.49 1.84
N MET A 566 20.47 19.55 0.94
CA MET A 566 19.06 19.56 1.31
C MET A 566 18.63 18.25 2.00
N LEU A 567 19.23 17.11 1.69
CA LEU A 567 18.96 15.85 2.41
C LEU A 567 19.29 15.95 3.91
N TYR A 568 20.32 16.71 4.27
CA TYR A 568 20.64 17.02 5.67
C TYR A 568 19.74 18.13 6.23
N GLU A 569 19.50 19.18 5.44
CA GLU A 569 18.72 20.35 5.86
C GLU A 569 17.27 19.99 6.20
N GLN A 570 16.67 19.02 5.48
CA GLN A 570 15.34 18.47 5.76
C GLN A 570 15.34 17.27 6.72
N GLY A 571 16.50 16.85 7.25
CA GLY A 571 16.60 15.74 8.19
C GLY A 571 16.32 14.35 7.58
N ILE A 572 16.43 14.20 6.27
CA ILE A 572 16.31 12.89 5.59
C ILE A 572 17.47 11.98 5.98
N LEU A 573 18.68 12.56 6.04
CA LEU A 573 19.87 11.91 6.57
C LEU A 573 20.17 12.43 7.97
N THR A 574 20.66 11.54 8.85
CA THR A 574 21.18 11.94 10.17
C THR A 574 22.36 12.91 9.98
N TYR A 575 22.27 14.09 10.59
CA TYR A 575 23.24 15.16 10.40
C TYR A 575 24.66 14.74 10.79
N ASP A 576 25.59 14.83 9.84
CA ASP A 576 27.03 14.65 10.03
C ASP A 576 27.76 15.92 9.63
N GLU A 577 28.31 16.63 10.62
CA GLU A 577 28.96 17.92 10.41
C GLU A 577 30.16 17.84 9.46
N ALA A 578 30.94 16.75 9.50
CA ALA A 578 32.12 16.60 8.66
C ALA A 578 31.72 16.39 7.19
N GLN A 579 30.71 15.57 6.95
CA GLN A 579 30.19 15.33 5.60
C GLN A 579 29.46 16.56 5.04
N TYR A 580 28.64 17.22 5.86
CA TYR A 580 27.97 18.47 5.45
C TYR A 580 28.97 19.54 5.05
N ASN A 581 29.97 19.81 5.89
CA ASN A 581 31.03 20.78 5.58
C ASN A 581 31.89 20.36 4.38
N GLY A 582 32.13 19.05 4.23
CA GLY A 582 32.82 18.48 3.05
C GLY A 582 32.06 18.74 1.75
N LEU A 583 30.76 18.50 1.73
CA LEU A 583 29.87 18.81 0.60
C LEU A 583 29.84 20.31 0.31
N ASN A 584 29.65 21.13 1.34
CA ASN A 584 29.54 22.57 1.20
C ASN A 584 30.83 23.21 0.68
N SER A 585 32.01 22.73 1.11
CA SER A 585 33.30 23.19 0.60
C SER A 585 33.70 22.57 -0.76
N GLY A 586 32.99 21.52 -1.21
CA GLY A 586 33.32 20.77 -2.41
C GLY A 586 34.50 19.80 -2.24
N SER A 587 34.96 19.53 -1.00
CA SER A 587 35.98 18.51 -0.72
C SER A 587 35.43 17.10 -0.79
N ILE A 588 34.11 16.93 -0.68
CA ILE A 588 33.36 15.69 -0.95
C ILE A 588 32.52 15.90 -2.20
N GLY A 589 32.67 15.00 -3.19
CA GLY A 589 31.85 15.02 -4.40
C GLY A 589 30.44 14.44 -4.14
N ALA A 590 29.39 15.07 -4.69
CA ALA A 590 28.02 14.61 -4.53
C ALA A 590 27.81 13.18 -5.05
N TYR A 591 28.47 12.82 -6.15
CA TYR A 591 28.44 11.47 -6.70
C TYR A 591 28.95 10.42 -5.71
N ASP A 592 30.15 10.63 -5.18
CA ASP A 592 30.77 9.68 -4.24
C ASP A 592 30.00 9.64 -2.93
N PHE A 593 29.49 10.79 -2.47
CA PHE A 593 28.65 10.90 -1.27
C PHE A 593 27.39 10.02 -1.38
N LEU A 594 26.60 10.17 -2.46
CA LEU A 594 25.38 9.38 -2.62
C LEU A 594 25.67 7.90 -2.80
N ARG A 595 26.71 7.54 -3.54
CA ARG A 595 27.13 6.14 -3.65
C ARG A 595 27.43 5.54 -2.28
N GLY A 596 28.15 6.27 -1.43
CA GLY A 596 28.41 5.84 -0.06
C GLY A 596 27.13 5.69 0.79
N LYS A 597 26.13 6.58 0.61
CA LYS A 597 24.84 6.48 1.31
C LYS A 597 23.97 5.32 0.82
N ILE A 598 24.06 4.96 -0.46
CA ILE A 598 23.41 3.76 -1.01
C ILE A 598 24.18 2.50 -0.54
N GLU A 599 25.50 2.53 -0.53
CA GLU A 599 26.33 1.43 -0.05
C GLU A 599 26.02 1.07 1.42
N THR A 600 25.84 2.07 2.28
CA THR A 600 25.48 1.88 3.69
C THR A 600 23.99 1.70 3.94
N LEU A 601 23.15 1.63 2.91
CA LEU A 601 21.69 1.54 2.98
C LEU A 601 21.00 2.67 3.78
N GLU A 602 21.72 3.78 4.03
CA GLU A 602 21.09 4.99 4.57
C GLU A 602 20.08 5.59 3.56
N ILE A 603 20.32 5.35 2.27
CA ILE A 603 19.38 5.58 1.16
C ILE A 603 19.12 4.23 0.51
N THR A 604 17.88 3.76 0.59
CA THR A 604 17.51 2.41 0.13
C THR A 604 17.03 2.41 -1.33
N PRO A 605 17.12 1.27 -2.03
CA PRO A 605 16.57 1.12 -3.38
C PRO A 605 15.09 1.49 -3.49
N GLY A 606 14.28 1.10 -2.48
CA GLY A 606 12.86 1.42 -2.43
C GLY A 606 12.60 2.93 -2.36
N GLN A 607 13.38 3.68 -1.57
CA GLN A 607 13.27 5.15 -1.53
C GLN A 607 13.62 5.79 -2.87
N LEU A 608 14.66 5.30 -3.55
CA LEU A 608 15.06 5.83 -4.85
C LEU A 608 14.04 5.54 -5.95
N ALA A 609 13.29 4.45 -5.87
CA ALA A 609 12.34 4.03 -6.89
C ALA A 609 12.93 3.97 -8.32
N LEU A 610 14.25 3.73 -8.44
CA LEU A 610 14.95 3.53 -9.70
C LEU A 610 15.02 2.04 -10.03
N GLU A 611 15.11 1.70 -11.30
CA GLU A 611 15.19 0.31 -11.76
C GLU A 611 16.60 -0.28 -11.58
N PRO A 612 16.75 -1.36 -10.75
CA PRO A 612 15.73 -2.07 -10.00
C PRO A 612 15.45 -1.48 -8.62
N CYS A 613 14.19 -1.41 -8.22
CA CYS A 613 13.80 -0.98 -6.86
C CYS A 613 12.80 -1.95 -6.20
N THR A 614 12.33 -2.96 -6.91
CA THR A 614 11.35 -3.91 -6.40
C THR A 614 11.81 -5.34 -6.61
N GLY A 615 11.47 -6.20 -5.65
CA GLY A 615 11.75 -7.62 -5.75
C GLY A 615 10.84 -8.45 -4.84
N SER A 616 10.85 -9.76 -5.05
CA SER A 616 10.05 -10.69 -4.25
C SER A 616 10.69 -12.06 -4.16
N LEU A 617 10.41 -12.73 -3.05
CA LEU A 617 10.82 -14.12 -2.80
C LEU A 617 9.67 -14.85 -2.11
N VAL A 618 9.34 -16.05 -2.57
CA VAL A 618 8.42 -16.98 -1.89
C VAL A 618 9.11 -18.31 -1.72
N MET A 619 9.18 -18.78 -0.48
CA MET A 619 9.77 -20.07 -0.10
C MET A 619 8.73 -20.95 0.58
N THR A 620 8.68 -22.22 0.18
CA THR A 620 7.64 -23.17 0.58
C THR A 620 8.24 -24.45 1.15
N ASP A 621 7.49 -25.12 2.01
CA ASP A 621 7.72 -26.52 2.36
C ASP A 621 7.19 -27.43 1.23
N THR A 622 8.03 -28.34 0.76
CA THR A 622 7.71 -29.21 -0.39
C THR A 622 6.75 -30.35 -0.07
N THR A 623 6.49 -30.59 1.21
CA THR A 623 5.67 -31.72 1.68
C THR A 623 4.27 -31.30 2.13
N SER A 624 4.07 -30.00 2.40
CA SER A 624 2.80 -29.46 2.89
C SER A 624 2.23 -28.34 2.03
N GLY A 625 3.08 -27.57 1.34
CA GLY A 625 2.69 -26.32 0.68
C GLY A 625 2.58 -25.12 1.62
N GLU A 626 3.01 -25.26 2.88
CA GLU A 626 3.17 -24.14 3.80
C GLU A 626 4.22 -23.16 3.29
N VAL A 627 3.95 -21.85 3.43
CA VAL A 627 4.89 -20.80 3.04
C VAL A 627 5.78 -20.43 4.21
N LEU A 628 7.09 -20.61 4.03
CA LEU A 628 8.10 -20.32 5.07
C LEU A 628 8.57 -18.87 5.04
N ALA A 629 8.55 -18.24 3.86
CA ALA A 629 8.82 -16.82 3.66
C ALA A 629 8.03 -16.32 2.43
N CYS A 630 7.52 -15.09 2.51
CA CYS A 630 6.81 -14.41 1.43
C CYS A 630 7.20 -12.93 1.43
N VAL A 631 8.34 -12.64 0.80
CA VAL A 631 8.94 -11.31 0.79
C VAL A 631 8.41 -10.50 -0.38
N SER A 632 7.96 -9.28 -0.08
CA SER A 632 7.70 -8.21 -1.05
C SER A 632 8.54 -7.00 -0.65
N TYR A 633 9.44 -6.57 -1.52
CA TYR A 633 10.25 -5.38 -1.34
C TYR A 633 9.86 -4.30 -2.35
N PRO A 634 9.77 -3.01 -1.96
CA PRO A 634 9.85 -2.52 -0.58
C PRO A 634 8.55 -2.78 0.21
N GLY A 635 8.69 -2.82 1.53
CA GLY A 635 7.57 -2.77 2.46
C GLY A 635 7.34 -1.36 3.00
N TYR A 636 6.36 -1.21 3.88
CA TYR A 636 6.00 0.05 4.53
C TYR A 636 5.87 -0.11 6.04
N ASP A 637 5.88 0.98 6.79
CA ASP A 637 5.65 0.95 8.24
C ASP A 637 4.14 0.96 8.54
N ASN A 638 3.58 -0.22 8.77
CA ASN A 638 2.17 -0.38 9.07
C ASN A 638 1.76 0.13 10.47
N ASN A 639 2.71 0.37 11.40
CA ASN A 639 2.41 1.03 12.67
C ASN A 639 1.94 2.47 12.48
N ARG A 640 2.44 3.16 11.42
CA ARG A 640 2.02 4.53 11.10
C ARG A 640 0.64 4.62 10.45
N LEU A 641 0.09 3.48 10.03
CA LEU A 641 -1.24 3.40 9.40
C LEU A 641 -2.30 2.83 10.35
N ALA A 642 -1.85 2.10 11.37
CA ALA A 642 -2.70 1.48 12.36
C ALA A 642 -3.18 2.50 13.41
N ASN A 643 -4.27 2.17 14.09
CA ASN A 643 -4.90 3.00 15.12
C ASN A 643 -5.29 4.36 14.52
N THR A 644 -4.52 5.39 14.74
CA THR A 644 -4.67 6.71 14.08
C THR A 644 -3.77 6.77 12.85
N MET A 645 -4.37 6.93 11.68
CA MET A 645 -3.65 6.95 10.40
C MET A 645 -2.81 8.23 10.26
N ASP A 646 -1.51 8.09 9.99
CA ASP A 646 -0.65 9.18 9.52
C ASP A 646 -0.99 9.49 8.06
N SER A 647 -1.86 10.46 7.84
CA SER A 647 -2.37 10.83 6.51
C SER A 647 -1.25 11.33 5.57
N ASN A 648 -0.23 12.02 6.10
CA ASN A 648 0.90 12.46 5.29
C ASN A 648 1.73 11.27 4.80
N TYR A 649 1.96 10.30 5.67
CA TYR A 649 2.66 9.08 5.31
C TYR A 649 1.86 8.24 4.31
N TYR A 650 0.55 8.10 4.54
CA TYR A 650 -0.34 7.40 3.62
C TYR A 650 -0.30 8.02 2.21
N SER A 651 -0.45 9.33 2.10
CA SER A 651 -0.36 10.04 0.81
C SER A 651 0.98 9.80 0.11
N LYS A 652 2.10 9.81 0.85
CA LYS A 652 3.42 9.50 0.29
C LYS A 652 3.48 8.06 -0.25
N LEU A 653 2.94 7.08 0.48
CA LEU A 653 2.92 5.68 0.03
C LEU A 653 2.06 5.45 -1.22
N VAL A 654 0.94 6.17 -1.35
CA VAL A 654 0.04 6.08 -2.52
C VAL A 654 0.72 6.62 -3.79
N THR A 655 1.51 7.69 -3.65
CA THR A 655 2.22 8.33 -4.78
C THR A 655 3.62 7.78 -5.02
N ASP A 656 4.12 6.92 -4.13
CA ASP A 656 5.46 6.34 -4.22
C ASP A 656 5.61 5.46 -5.46
N GLN A 657 6.60 5.78 -6.30
CA GLN A 657 6.85 5.09 -7.56
C GLN A 657 7.33 3.64 -7.36
N ALA A 658 7.89 3.30 -6.18
CA ALA A 658 8.23 1.93 -5.81
C ALA A 658 7.00 1.11 -5.37
N ARG A 659 5.82 1.73 -5.25
CA ARG A 659 4.52 1.10 -4.94
C ARG A 659 4.54 0.16 -3.73
N PRO A 660 4.93 0.62 -2.52
CA PRO A 660 5.11 -0.26 -1.36
C PRO A 660 3.82 -0.96 -0.89
N PHE A 661 2.63 -0.42 -1.22
CA PHE A 661 1.34 -1.10 -0.98
C PHE A 661 1.08 -2.30 -1.89
N TYR A 662 1.79 -2.38 -3.01
CA TYR A 662 1.60 -3.44 -3.98
C TYR A 662 2.45 -4.65 -3.62
N ASN A 663 1.81 -5.78 -3.38
CA ASN A 663 2.53 -7.01 -3.01
C ASN A 663 3.22 -7.62 -4.23
N ASN A 664 4.53 -7.40 -4.36
CA ASN A 664 5.33 -7.89 -5.48
C ASN A 664 5.40 -9.44 -5.54
N ALA A 665 5.13 -10.13 -4.44
CA ALA A 665 5.16 -11.60 -4.39
C ALA A 665 3.88 -12.25 -4.92
N THR A 666 2.72 -11.61 -4.70
CA THR A 666 1.41 -12.20 -4.99
C THR A 666 0.62 -11.46 -6.07
N GLN A 667 0.94 -10.19 -6.35
CA GLN A 667 0.15 -9.37 -7.28
C GLN A 667 0.92 -9.02 -8.56
N GLU A 668 2.24 -8.79 -8.48
CA GLU A 668 3.05 -8.47 -9.64
C GLU A 668 3.29 -9.70 -10.50
N LYS A 669 2.91 -9.61 -11.77
CA LYS A 669 3.05 -10.70 -12.75
C LYS A 669 4.17 -10.42 -13.72
N THR A 670 4.86 -11.46 -14.13
CA THR A 670 5.89 -11.41 -15.18
C THR A 670 5.89 -12.69 -15.99
N ALA A 671 6.39 -12.61 -17.22
CA ALA A 671 6.70 -13.81 -17.97
C ALA A 671 7.73 -14.65 -17.19
N PRO A 672 7.55 -15.97 -17.08
CA PRO A 672 8.46 -16.82 -16.31
C PRO A 672 9.82 -17.00 -16.99
N GLY A 673 9.96 -16.67 -18.27
CA GLY A 673 11.17 -16.87 -19.03
C GLY A 673 11.69 -18.31 -18.90
N SER A 674 13.00 -18.47 -18.82
CA SER A 674 13.64 -19.80 -18.75
C SER A 674 13.32 -20.62 -17.50
N THR A 675 12.72 -20.03 -16.45
CA THR A 675 12.22 -20.82 -15.29
C THR A 675 11.06 -21.74 -15.64
N TYR A 676 10.42 -21.54 -16.79
CA TYR A 676 9.34 -22.38 -17.32
C TYR A 676 9.85 -23.67 -18.00
N LYS A 677 11.13 -23.73 -18.41
CA LYS A 677 11.73 -24.85 -19.16
C LYS A 677 11.66 -26.20 -18.47
N PRO A 678 11.81 -26.33 -17.13
CA PRO A 678 11.60 -27.60 -16.45
C PRO A 678 10.21 -28.20 -16.70
N MET A 679 9.14 -27.42 -16.66
CA MET A 679 7.78 -27.89 -16.99
C MET A 679 7.66 -28.32 -18.44
N VAL A 680 8.24 -27.54 -19.38
CA VAL A 680 8.23 -27.87 -20.82
C VAL A 680 9.00 -29.16 -21.08
N ALA A 681 10.09 -29.43 -20.34
CA ALA A 681 10.82 -30.69 -20.40
C ALA A 681 9.96 -31.88 -19.92
N VAL A 682 9.25 -31.70 -18.79
CA VAL A 682 8.27 -32.73 -18.32
C VAL A 682 7.23 -33.00 -19.40
N ALA A 683 6.64 -31.96 -19.98
CA ALA A 683 5.64 -32.08 -21.04
C ALA A 683 6.19 -32.82 -22.27
N GLY A 684 7.37 -32.40 -22.76
CA GLY A 684 8.00 -32.97 -23.97
C GLY A 684 8.36 -34.44 -23.80
N LEU A 685 8.88 -34.83 -22.64
CA LEU A 685 9.23 -36.23 -22.30
C LEU A 685 7.96 -37.09 -22.09
N THR A 686 6.92 -36.56 -21.48
CA THR A 686 5.69 -37.27 -21.20
C THR A 686 4.84 -37.47 -22.45
N GLU A 687 4.73 -36.48 -23.30
CA GLU A 687 4.05 -36.58 -24.61
C GLU A 687 4.88 -37.35 -25.65
N GLY A 688 6.12 -37.73 -25.33
CA GLY A 688 7.01 -38.54 -26.19
C GLY A 688 7.50 -37.81 -27.43
N VAL A 689 7.42 -36.48 -27.49
CA VAL A 689 8.00 -35.68 -28.59
C VAL A 689 9.52 -35.59 -28.52
N ILE A 690 10.08 -35.87 -27.34
CA ILE A 690 11.49 -36.14 -27.06
C ILE A 690 11.59 -37.29 -26.05
N ASP A 691 12.77 -37.90 -25.96
CA ASP A 691 13.18 -38.83 -24.90
C ASP A 691 14.53 -38.40 -24.30
N ASN A 692 14.99 -39.08 -23.25
CA ASN A 692 16.24 -38.76 -22.56
C ASN A 692 17.48 -38.86 -23.45
N ASN A 693 17.40 -39.60 -24.58
CA ASN A 693 18.48 -39.78 -25.55
C ASN A 693 18.31 -38.92 -26.80
N THR A 694 17.27 -38.09 -26.85
CA THR A 694 17.06 -37.15 -27.96
C THR A 694 18.05 -36.03 -27.89
N TYR A 695 18.95 -35.96 -28.86
CA TYR A 695 19.90 -34.84 -29.04
C TYR A 695 19.40 -33.88 -30.11
N LEU A 696 19.30 -32.60 -29.80
CA LEU A 696 18.86 -31.55 -30.73
C LEU A 696 19.96 -30.54 -30.92
N PRO A 697 20.22 -30.07 -32.18
CA PRO A 697 21.28 -29.09 -32.47
C PRO A 697 20.81 -27.67 -32.16
N CYS A 698 21.61 -26.91 -31.43
CA CYS A 698 21.52 -25.47 -31.35
C CYS A 698 22.50 -24.83 -32.30
N HIS A 699 22.02 -24.02 -33.24
CA HIS A 699 22.81 -23.24 -34.18
C HIS A 699 22.80 -21.74 -33.90
N GLY A 700 22.35 -21.33 -32.71
CA GLY A 700 22.17 -19.91 -32.30
C GLY A 700 20.90 -19.25 -32.85
N ILE A 701 20.43 -19.69 -34.03
CA ILE A 701 19.15 -19.24 -34.64
C ILE A 701 18.28 -20.45 -34.93
N TYR A 702 17.01 -20.36 -34.57
CA TYR A 702 15.97 -21.36 -34.87
C TYR A 702 15.21 -20.95 -36.13
N LYS A 703 15.24 -21.80 -37.18
CA LYS A 703 14.80 -21.44 -38.54
C LYS A 703 13.47 -22.03 -38.97
N LYS A 704 12.81 -22.83 -38.12
CA LYS A 704 11.57 -23.51 -38.52
C LYS A 704 10.31 -22.65 -38.38
N VAL A 705 10.40 -21.45 -37.79
CA VAL A 705 9.32 -20.47 -37.65
C VAL A 705 9.77 -19.08 -38.08
N SER A 706 8.83 -18.21 -38.45
CA SER A 706 9.14 -16.82 -38.82
C SER A 706 8.39 -15.84 -37.92
N PRO A 707 9.05 -14.79 -37.41
CA PRO A 707 10.50 -14.49 -37.55
C PRO A 707 11.35 -15.59 -36.89
N ASN A 708 12.60 -15.75 -37.34
CA ASN A 708 13.53 -16.75 -36.83
C ASN A 708 14.00 -16.34 -35.41
N PRO A 709 13.55 -16.98 -34.32
CA PRO A 709 13.96 -16.57 -32.98
C PRO A 709 15.41 -17.03 -32.71
N LYS A 710 16.11 -16.21 -31.87
CA LYS A 710 17.51 -16.46 -31.51
C LYS A 710 17.58 -17.20 -30.18
N CYS A 711 18.60 -18.06 -30.05
CA CYS A 711 19.05 -18.51 -28.73
C CYS A 711 19.82 -17.38 -28.05
N TRP A 712 19.76 -17.29 -26.73
CA TRP A 712 20.42 -16.21 -25.99
C TRP A 712 21.94 -16.11 -26.26
N ILE A 713 22.60 -17.27 -26.56
CA ILE A 713 24.03 -17.32 -26.85
C ILE A 713 24.41 -16.81 -28.26
N TYR A 714 23.42 -16.45 -29.11
CA TYR A 714 23.68 -15.97 -30.46
C TYR A 714 24.63 -14.75 -30.45
N PRO A 715 25.67 -14.64 -31.31
CA PRO A 715 25.88 -15.43 -32.53
C PRO A 715 26.60 -16.79 -32.35
N MET A 716 26.94 -17.19 -31.12
CA MET A 716 27.47 -18.50 -30.82
C MET A 716 26.37 -19.58 -30.82
N ALA A 717 26.75 -20.82 -30.52
CA ALA A 717 25.83 -21.96 -30.49
C ALA A 717 26.26 -22.97 -29.43
N HIS A 718 25.26 -23.62 -28.78
CA HIS A 718 25.50 -24.67 -27.77
C HIS A 718 25.88 -26.03 -28.39
N GLY A 719 25.65 -26.22 -29.68
CA GLY A 719 25.88 -27.53 -30.32
C GLY A 719 24.72 -28.53 -30.01
N ASN A 720 25.06 -29.82 -29.99
CA ASN A 720 24.07 -30.86 -29.73
C ASN A 720 23.86 -31.08 -28.22
N LEU A 721 22.62 -30.89 -27.76
CA LEU A 721 22.24 -31.05 -26.38
C LEU A 721 21.11 -32.08 -26.26
N ASN A 722 21.12 -32.88 -25.15
CA ASN A 722 19.94 -33.59 -24.67
C ASN A 722 19.15 -32.68 -23.70
N VAL A 723 18.09 -33.20 -23.12
CA VAL A 723 17.20 -32.42 -22.23
C VAL A 723 17.92 -31.90 -20.98
N GLU A 724 18.82 -32.71 -20.38
CA GLU A 724 19.61 -32.32 -19.20
C GLU A 724 20.56 -31.15 -19.54
N GLY A 725 21.32 -31.29 -20.63
CA GLY A 725 22.20 -30.24 -21.12
C GLY A 725 21.45 -29.01 -21.62
N ALA A 726 20.23 -29.15 -22.11
CA ALA A 726 19.40 -28.03 -22.54
C ALA A 726 18.86 -27.21 -21.33
N ILE A 727 18.52 -27.86 -20.20
CA ILE A 727 18.16 -27.19 -18.95
C ILE A 727 19.40 -26.51 -18.34
N GLU A 728 20.54 -27.22 -18.25
CA GLU A 728 21.82 -26.73 -17.75
C GLU A 728 22.23 -25.43 -18.43
N ASN A 729 22.24 -25.44 -19.76
CA ASN A 729 22.70 -24.30 -20.58
C ASN A 729 21.55 -23.34 -20.96
N SER A 730 20.37 -23.51 -20.41
CA SER A 730 19.19 -22.71 -20.75
C SER A 730 18.94 -22.53 -22.26
N CYS A 731 19.13 -23.60 -23.07
CA CYS A 731 19.12 -23.50 -24.52
C CYS A 731 17.74 -23.22 -25.11
N ASN A 732 17.50 -22.00 -25.61
CA ASN A 732 16.22 -21.64 -26.24
C ASN A 732 15.95 -22.50 -27.48
N SER A 733 16.95 -22.76 -28.34
CA SER A 733 16.74 -23.53 -29.57
C SER A 733 16.25 -24.94 -29.32
N PHE A 734 16.67 -25.59 -28.22
CA PHE A 734 16.16 -26.90 -27.84
C PHE A 734 14.66 -26.83 -27.50
N PHE A 735 14.28 -25.88 -26.67
CA PHE A 735 12.88 -25.74 -26.24
C PHE A 735 11.97 -25.17 -27.34
N TYR A 736 12.48 -24.35 -28.25
CA TYR A 736 11.75 -24.00 -29.48
C TYR A 736 11.39 -25.23 -30.29
N GLU A 737 12.35 -26.17 -30.44
CA GLU A 737 12.10 -27.43 -31.13
C GLU A 737 11.09 -28.31 -30.39
N VAL A 738 11.12 -28.35 -29.05
CA VAL A 738 10.14 -29.05 -28.25
C VAL A 738 8.73 -28.47 -28.48
N GLY A 739 8.57 -27.13 -28.38
CA GLY A 739 7.31 -26.45 -28.66
C GLY A 739 6.82 -26.66 -30.11
N TYR A 740 7.74 -26.65 -31.07
CA TYR A 740 7.44 -26.96 -32.47
C TYR A 740 6.93 -28.41 -32.64
N ARG A 741 7.58 -29.41 -32.01
CA ARG A 741 7.18 -30.81 -32.08
C ARG A 741 5.82 -31.06 -31.44
N MET A 742 5.50 -30.41 -30.31
CA MET A 742 4.17 -30.45 -29.71
C MET A 742 3.08 -29.87 -30.63
N SER A 743 3.47 -29.05 -31.59
CA SER A 743 2.57 -28.42 -32.58
C SER A 743 2.35 -29.26 -33.82
N LEU A 744 2.95 -30.46 -33.92
CA LEU A 744 2.81 -31.35 -35.08
C LEU A 744 1.72 -32.37 -34.87
N LYS A 745 0.85 -32.59 -35.89
CA LYS A 745 -0.10 -33.70 -35.93
C LYS A 745 0.63 -35.04 -36.07
N ASP A 746 -0.02 -36.15 -35.74
CA ASP A 746 0.54 -37.48 -35.60
C ASP A 746 1.53 -37.95 -36.69
N ASN A 747 1.31 -37.56 -37.95
CA ASN A 747 2.22 -37.93 -39.02
C ASN A 747 3.43 -36.97 -39.16
N GLY A 748 3.40 -35.79 -38.49
CA GLY A 748 4.47 -34.79 -38.54
C GLY A 748 5.74 -35.25 -37.84
N LEU A 749 5.63 -35.99 -36.74
CA LEU A 749 6.79 -36.52 -35.98
C LEU A 749 7.62 -37.50 -36.81
N SER A 750 7.01 -38.32 -37.65
CA SER A 750 7.69 -39.25 -38.53
C SER A 750 8.47 -38.60 -39.67
N GLN A 751 8.17 -37.31 -39.97
CA GLN A 751 8.82 -36.53 -41.04
C GLN A 751 10.04 -35.72 -40.58
N ILE A 752 10.26 -35.63 -39.27
CA ILE A 752 11.37 -34.82 -38.69
C ILE A 752 12.76 -35.45 -39.02
N GLY A 753 12.82 -36.72 -39.39
CA GLY A 753 14.06 -37.41 -39.74
C GLY A 753 14.64 -37.09 -41.15
N SER A 754 13.95 -36.31 -41.98
CA SER A 754 14.46 -35.87 -43.29
C SER A 754 15.00 -34.45 -43.14
N ASP A 755 16.27 -34.21 -43.44
CA ASP A 755 17.03 -32.92 -43.32
C ASP A 755 16.44 -31.75 -44.11
N ASN A 756 15.23 -31.80 -44.61
CA ASN A 756 14.56 -30.82 -45.48
C ASN A 756 13.26 -30.25 -44.92
N ALA A 757 13.02 -30.23 -43.61
CA ALA A 757 11.86 -29.57 -43.03
C ALA A 757 12.11 -28.05 -42.93
N GLU A 758 12.25 -27.34 -44.05
CA GLU A 758 12.13 -25.92 -44.10
C GLU A 758 10.68 -25.47 -43.90
N GLY A 759 10.42 -24.57 -42.98
CA GLY A 759 9.22 -23.75 -42.88
C GLY A 759 8.12 -24.20 -41.93
N GLY A 760 8.16 -23.67 -40.70
CA GLY A 760 7.12 -23.84 -39.69
C GLY A 760 5.71 -23.57 -40.14
N ALA A 761 5.38 -22.39 -40.56
CA ALA A 761 4.02 -22.00 -41.01
C ALA A 761 3.56 -22.65 -42.35
N THR A 762 4.49 -23.20 -43.08
CA THR A 762 4.22 -23.89 -44.37
C THR A 762 4.14 -25.39 -44.23
N ASN A 763 4.48 -25.97 -43.08
CA ASN A 763 4.31 -27.41 -42.84
C ASN A 763 2.84 -27.73 -42.68
N ALA A 764 2.28 -28.59 -43.56
CA ALA A 764 0.88 -29.01 -43.53
C ALA A 764 0.46 -29.70 -42.22
N TYR A 765 1.42 -30.19 -41.43
CA TYR A 765 1.18 -30.86 -40.13
C TYR A 765 1.32 -29.91 -38.94
N TYR A 766 1.83 -28.68 -39.11
CA TYR A 766 2.04 -27.71 -38.03
C TYR A 766 0.75 -26.96 -37.69
N SER A 767 0.43 -26.92 -36.40
CA SER A 767 -0.61 -26.06 -35.83
C SER A 767 -0.12 -25.54 -34.47
N SER A 768 0.12 -24.25 -34.37
CA SER A 768 0.54 -23.63 -33.11
C SER A 768 -0.43 -23.92 -31.96
N ASP A 769 -1.73 -24.01 -32.26
CA ASP A 769 -2.78 -24.25 -31.27
C ASP A 769 -2.60 -25.59 -30.56
N LEU A 770 -2.17 -26.67 -31.29
CA LEU A 770 -1.90 -27.95 -30.67
C LEU A 770 -0.78 -27.88 -29.64
N GLY A 771 0.26 -27.11 -29.95
CA GLY A 771 1.38 -26.92 -29.05
C GLY A 771 1.01 -26.05 -27.85
N THR A 772 0.26 -24.97 -28.05
CA THR A 772 -0.23 -24.13 -26.95
C THR A 772 -1.22 -24.88 -26.06
N ASP A 773 -2.13 -25.69 -26.62
CA ASP A 773 -3.05 -26.52 -25.84
C ASP A 773 -2.30 -27.54 -24.97
N THR A 774 -1.25 -28.16 -25.53
CA THR A 774 -0.40 -29.09 -24.78
C THR A 774 0.33 -28.35 -23.63
N LEU A 775 0.96 -27.20 -23.90
CA LEU A 775 1.62 -26.39 -22.86
C LEU A 775 0.63 -25.93 -21.80
N LYS A 776 -0.59 -25.53 -22.20
CA LYS A 776 -1.65 -25.13 -21.29
C LYS A 776 -2.11 -26.30 -20.40
N LYS A 777 -2.22 -27.50 -20.95
CA LYS A 777 -2.52 -28.74 -20.16
C LYS A 777 -1.53 -28.89 -19.01
N TYR A 778 -0.22 -28.93 -19.32
CA TYR A 778 0.82 -29.10 -18.31
C TYR A 778 0.94 -27.92 -17.35
N ALA A 779 0.84 -26.68 -17.83
CA ALA A 779 0.80 -25.52 -16.96
C ALA A 779 -0.35 -25.61 -15.95
N THR A 780 -1.53 -26.04 -16.37
CA THR A 780 -2.69 -26.27 -15.49
C THR A 780 -2.43 -27.42 -14.51
N GLU A 781 -1.84 -28.51 -14.98
CA GLU A 781 -1.47 -29.66 -14.13
C GLU A 781 -0.46 -29.29 -13.06
N PHE A 782 0.48 -28.35 -13.33
CA PHE A 782 1.42 -27.78 -12.36
C PHE A 782 0.81 -26.65 -11.48
N GLY A 783 -0.47 -26.38 -11.63
CA GLY A 783 -1.17 -25.38 -10.83
C GLY A 783 -1.00 -23.94 -11.32
N LEU A 784 -0.42 -23.70 -12.51
CA LEU A 784 -0.26 -22.35 -13.08
C LEU A 784 -1.55 -21.80 -13.76
N GLY A 785 -2.68 -22.51 -13.64
CA GLY A 785 -3.98 -22.12 -14.21
C GLY A 785 -4.89 -21.35 -13.25
N GLU A 786 -4.49 -21.18 -12.01
CA GLU A 786 -5.26 -20.52 -10.96
C GLU A 786 -4.33 -19.89 -9.92
N THR A 787 -4.86 -19.03 -9.04
CA THR A 787 -4.11 -18.43 -7.92
C THR A 787 -3.46 -19.50 -7.03
N SER A 788 -2.36 -19.16 -6.36
CA SER A 788 -1.61 -20.15 -5.57
C SER A 788 -2.36 -20.63 -4.32
N GLY A 789 -3.34 -19.85 -3.87
CA GLY A 789 -4.26 -20.18 -2.78
C GLY A 789 -3.92 -19.54 -1.44
N LEU A 790 -2.99 -18.58 -1.42
CA LEU A 790 -2.68 -17.79 -0.24
C LEU A 790 -3.89 -17.03 0.27
N GLU A 791 -3.91 -16.77 1.57
CA GLU A 791 -5.01 -16.08 2.27
C GLU A 791 -4.97 -14.54 2.12
N ILE A 792 -4.09 -14.02 1.24
CA ILE A 792 -3.97 -12.59 0.93
C ILE A 792 -4.27 -12.36 -0.56
N PRO A 793 -4.55 -11.13 -1.00
CA PRO A 793 -4.86 -10.83 -2.40
C PRO A 793 -3.77 -11.30 -3.36
N GLU A 794 -4.19 -11.95 -4.44
CA GLU A 794 -3.32 -12.51 -5.47
C GLU A 794 -3.89 -12.21 -6.86
N SER A 795 -3.00 -11.90 -7.82
CA SER A 795 -3.38 -11.69 -9.22
C SER A 795 -3.62 -13.02 -9.94
N GLU A 796 -4.66 -13.05 -10.79
CA GLU A 796 -4.94 -14.22 -11.63
C GLU A 796 -3.79 -14.47 -12.61
N PRO A 797 -3.36 -15.74 -12.77
CA PRO A 797 -2.30 -16.09 -13.70
C PRO A 797 -2.79 -16.01 -15.16
N GLN A 798 -1.84 -15.93 -16.07
CA GLN A 798 -2.11 -16.02 -17.51
C GLN A 798 -1.24 -17.08 -18.14
N ILE A 799 -1.85 -18.16 -18.64
CA ILE A 799 -1.19 -19.14 -19.49
C ILE A 799 -1.20 -18.63 -20.93
N SER A 800 -0.08 -18.80 -21.64
CA SER A 800 0.00 -18.37 -23.04
C SER A 800 -1.01 -19.08 -23.94
N ASP A 801 -1.69 -18.30 -24.74
CA ASP A 801 -2.66 -18.69 -25.75
C ASP A 801 -2.18 -18.42 -27.19
N LYS A 802 -0.92 -17.97 -27.34
CA LYS A 802 -0.35 -17.60 -28.65
C LYS A 802 1.02 -18.21 -28.83
N SER A 803 1.30 -18.67 -30.07
CA SER A 803 2.64 -19.04 -30.53
C SER A 803 3.37 -20.04 -29.63
N SER A 804 3.13 -21.32 -29.84
CA SER A 804 3.70 -22.42 -29.04
C SER A 804 5.23 -22.38 -28.89
N VAL A 805 5.97 -21.93 -29.92
CA VAL A 805 7.43 -21.91 -29.93
C VAL A 805 8.00 -20.90 -28.93
N PRO A 806 7.62 -19.60 -28.92
CA PRO A 806 8.04 -18.69 -27.85
C PRO A 806 7.47 -19.09 -26.49
N SER A 807 6.25 -19.62 -26.42
CA SER A 807 5.64 -20.07 -25.17
C SER A 807 6.42 -21.19 -24.49
N ALA A 808 7.10 -22.06 -25.27
CA ALA A 808 7.93 -23.13 -24.73
C ALA A 808 9.21 -22.69 -24.00
N ILE A 809 9.57 -21.41 -24.09
CA ILE A 809 10.65 -20.81 -23.30
C ILE A 809 10.11 -19.85 -22.22
N GLY A 810 8.81 -19.90 -21.92
CA GLY A 810 8.18 -19.05 -20.93
C GLY A 810 7.93 -17.61 -21.40
N GLN A 811 7.99 -17.37 -22.71
CA GLN A 811 7.60 -16.11 -23.34
C GLN A 811 6.16 -16.21 -23.89
N GLY A 812 5.81 -15.48 -24.92
CA GLY A 812 4.44 -15.40 -25.44
C GLY A 812 3.59 -14.51 -24.53
N THR A 813 2.40 -14.96 -24.17
CA THR A 813 1.50 -14.24 -23.24
C THR A 813 1.49 -14.86 -21.82
N ASN A 814 2.47 -15.74 -21.50
CA ASN A 814 2.63 -16.27 -20.13
C ASN A 814 2.91 -15.13 -19.14
N ASN A 815 2.19 -15.13 -17.99
CA ASN A 815 2.35 -14.10 -16.98
C ASN A 815 1.93 -14.62 -15.60
N TYR A 816 2.89 -14.72 -14.65
CA TYR A 816 2.70 -15.36 -13.34
C TYR A 816 3.30 -14.52 -12.22
N THR A 817 2.74 -14.67 -11.01
CA THR A 817 3.30 -14.13 -9.78
C THR A 817 4.43 -15.00 -9.23
N THR A 818 5.21 -14.46 -8.31
CA THR A 818 6.27 -15.22 -7.62
C THR A 818 5.67 -16.38 -6.79
N SER A 819 4.52 -16.17 -6.16
CA SER A 819 3.80 -17.23 -5.41
C SER A 819 3.36 -18.38 -6.31
N GLN A 820 2.87 -18.09 -7.51
CA GLN A 820 2.50 -19.13 -8.49
C GLN A 820 3.73 -19.91 -8.98
N LEU A 821 4.84 -19.23 -9.22
CA LEU A 821 6.10 -19.87 -9.58
C LEU A 821 6.66 -20.72 -8.43
N ALA A 822 6.51 -20.28 -7.17
CA ALA A 822 6.91 -21.07 -5.99
C ALA A 822 6.08 -22.34 -5.86
N ARG A 823 4.74 -22.28 -6.08
CA ARG A 823 3.90 -23.46 -6.12
C ARG A 823 4.30 -24.44 -7.21
N TYR A 824 4.54 -23.93 -8.39
CA TYR A 824 5.01 -24.72 -9.53
C TYR A 824 6.32 -25.43 -9.22
N ILE A 825 7.32 -24.72 -8.71
CA ILE A 825 8.62 -25.34 -8.44
C ILE A 825 8.58 -26.31 -7.25
N THR A 826 7.66 -26.10 -6.28
CA THR A 826 7.34 -27.07 -5.23
C THR A 826 6.87 -28.40 -5.83
N ALA A 827 6.00 -28.36 -6.84
CA ALA A 827 5.55 -29.55 -7.54
C ALA A 827 6.66 -30.22 -8.36
N VAL A 828 7.59 -29.45 -8.91
CA VAL A 828 8.79 -30.01 -9.55
C VAL A 828 9.66 -30.73 -8.51
N ALA A 829 9.90 -30.10 -7.35
CA ALA A 829 10.73 -30.65 -6.26
C ALA A 829 10.22 -31.98 -5.73
N ASN A 830 8.93 -32.09 -5.49
CA ASN A 830 8.28 -33.30 -4.93
C ASN A 830 7.79 -34.29 -5.98
N LYS A 831 8.18 -34.09 -7.24
CA LYS A 831 7.86 -35.01 -8.37
C LYS A 831 6.37 -35.11 -8.69
N GLY A 832 5.69 -33.97 -8.67
CA GLY A 832 4.35 -33.85 -9.28
C GLY A 832 3.19 -33.68 -8.31
N THR A 833 3.39 -33.55 -7.02
CA THR A 833 2.32 -33.19 -6.09
C THR A 833 2.15 -31.69 -6.03
N VAL A 834 1.00 -31.16 -6.39
CA VAL A 834 0.66 -29.74 -6.40
C VAL A 834 -0.18 -29.41 -5.18
N TYR A 835 0.34 -28.57 -4.29
CA TYR A 835 -0.36 -28.13 -3.10
C TYR A 835 -1.04 -26.77 -3.33
N LYS A 836 -2.14 -26.55 -2.64
CA LYS A 836 -2.61 -25.22 -2.34
C LYS A 836 -1.66 -24.61 -1.31
N LEU A 837 -1.11 -23.44 -1.57
CA LEU A 837 -0.23 -22.76 -0.62
C LEU A 837 -1.04 -22.16 0.54
N SER A 838 -0.42 -22.04 1.73
CA SER A 838 -1.01 -21.39 2.89
C SER A 838 0.04 -20.60 3.68
N LEU A 839 -0.38 -19.43 4.18
CA LEU A 839 0.35 -18.61 5.14
C LEU A 839 -0.01 -18.97 6.60
N ILE A 840 -1.03 -19.80 6.83
CA ILE A 840 -1.58 -20.09 8.15
C ILE A 840 -1.16 -21.52 8.54
N ASP A 841 -0.54 -21.64 9.72
CA ASP A 841 -0.31 -22.92 10.41
C ASP A 841 -1.56 -23.34 11.21
N LYS A 842 -2.03 -22.45 12.12
CA LYS A 842 -3.22 -22.74 12.93
C LYS A 842 -3.85 -21.46 13.47
N ILE A 843 -5.09 -21.61 13.91
CA ILE A 843 -5.82 -20.58 14.66
C ILE A 843 -6.17 -21.16 16.03
N THR A 844 -5.88 -20.44 17.11
CA THR A 844 -6.16 -20.85 18.48
C THR A 844 -7.03 -19.83 19.19
N SER A 845 -7.83 -20.27 20.12
CA SER A 845 -8.48 -19.38 21.08
C SER A 845 -7.47 -18.85 22.11
N VAL A 846 -7.78 -17.76 22.80
CA VAL A 846 -6.91 -17.12 23.80
C VAL A 846 -6.46 -18.09 24.91
N ASP A 847 -7.25 -19.11 25.22
CA ASP A 847 -6.90 -20.18 26.17
C ASP A 847 -6.02 -21.27 25.53
N GLY A 848 -5.52 -21.07 24.32
CA GLY A 848 -4.58 -21.95 23.63
C GLY A 848 -5.19 -23.19 22.97
N LYS A 849 -6.53 -23.29 22.89
CA LYS A 849 -7.17 -24.40 22.18
C LYS A 849 -7.18 -24.16 20.69
N THR A 850 -6.79 -25.13 19.92
CA THR A 850 -6.89 -25.08 18.47
C THR A 850 -8.36 -24.97 18.03
N VAL A 851 -8.66 -23.92 17.27
CA VAL A 851 -9.96 -23.64 16.64
C VAL A 851 -9.94 -24.17 15.21
N LYS A 852 -8.82 -23.96 14.50
CA LYS A 852 -8.57 -24.47 13.16
C LYS A 852 -7.11 -24.85 13.06
N ASP A 853 -6.84 -26.00 12.48
CA ASP A 853 -5.51 -26.50 12.16
C ASP A 853 -5.31 -26.51 10.66
N TYR A 854 -4.08 -26.33 10.20
CA TYR A 854 -3.76 -26.45 8.78
C TYR A 854 -3.68 -27.93 8.39
N GLU A 855 -4.32 -28.26 7.28
CA GLU A 855 -4.21 -29.57 6.65
C GLU A 855 -3.73 -29.38 5.20
N PRO A 856 -2.62 -30.02 4.80
CA PRO A 856 -2.10 -29.91 3.44
C PRO A 856 -3.19 -30.25 2.40
N SER A 857 -3.46 -29.31 1.50
CA SER A 857 -4.47 -29.44 0.46
C SER A 857 -3.82 -29.74 -0.88
N VAL A 858 -3.94 -30.98 -1.35
CA VAL A 858 -3.43 -31.40 -2.65
C VAL A 858 -4.46 -31.06 -3.74
N LEU A 859 -4.05 -30.24 -4.70
CA LEU A 859 -4.85 -29.86 -5.86
C LEU A 859 -4.76 -30.89 -6.98
N ASN A 860 -3.56 -31.40 -7.23
CA ASN A 860 -3.27 -32.36 -8.27
C ASN A 860 -2.08 -33.24 -7.92
N THR A 861 -2.01 -34.40 -8.53
CA THR A 861 -0.83 -35.29 -8.48
C THR A 861 -0.58 -35.88 -9.88
N MET A 862 0.58 -35.54 -10.43
CA MET A 862 0.98 -35.94 -11.80
C MET A 862 1.47 -37.43 -11.84
N THR A 863 0.57 -38.36 -11.76
CA THR A 863 0.88 -39.80 -11.69
C THR A 863 1.38 -40.42 -13.01
N ASP A 864 1.09 -39.76 -14.13
CA ASP A 864 1.42 -40.24 -15.47
C ASP A 864 2.84 -39.88 -15.91
N VAL A 865 3.57 -39.08 -15.11
CA VAL A 865 4.95 -38.68 -15.39
C VAL A 865 5.91 -39.78 -14.91
N ALA A 866 6.69 -40.30 -15.82
CA ALA A 866 7.65 -41.39 -15.49
C ALA A 866 8.76 -40.89 -14.54
N PRO A 867 9.25 -41.72 -13.60
CA PRO A 867 10.38 -41.40 -12.74
C PRO A 867 11.65 -40.95 -13.49
N SER A 868 11.89 -41.48 -14.69
CA SER A 868 13.01 -41.11 -15.54
C SER A 868 12.90 -39.66 -16.06
N THR A 869 11.67 -39.15 -16.26
CA THR A 869 11.39 -37.76 -16.63
C THR A 869 11.79 -36.82 -15.49
N TRP A 870 11.33 -37.10 -14.27
CA TRP A 870 11.69 -36.33 -13.10
C TRP A 870 13.20 -36.31 -12.86
N ASN A 871 13.88 -37.46 -13.00
CA ASN A 871 15.32 -37.55 -12.81
C ASN A 871 16.08 -36.69 -13.85
N ALA A 872 15.66 -36.72 -15.12
CA ALA A 872 16.31 -35.90 -16.16
C ALA A 872 16.14 -34.39 -15.91
N VAL A 873 14.94 -33.97 -15.50
CA VAL A 873 14.68 -32.57 -15.16
C VAL A 873 15.50 -32.15 -13.92
N HIS A 874 15.50 -32.97 -12.89
CA HIS A 874 16.31 -32.68 -11.68
C HIS A 874 17.80 -32.65 -11.99
N ASN A 875 18.34 -33.61 -12.77
CA ASN A 875 19.76 -33.59 -13.17
C ASN A 875 20.12 -32.32 -13.94
N GLY A 876 19.26 -31.88 -14.89
CA GLY A 876 19.46 -30.63 -15.61
C GLY A 876 19.50 -29.42 -14.66
N MET A 877 18.54 -29.34 -13.71
CA MET A 877 18.50 -28.26 -12.71
C MET A 877 19.68 -28.32 -11.73
N ARG A 878 20.17 -29.52 -11.37
CA ARG A 878 21.38 -29.66 -10.55
C ARG A 878 22.60 -29.14 -11.31
N ASN A 879 22.71 -29.43 -12.59
CA ASN A 879 23.82 -28.95 -13.44
C ASN A 879 23.83 -27.44 -13.58
N VAL A 880 22.69 -26.76 -13.60
CA VAL A 880 22.65 -25.29 -13.55
C VAL A 880 23.48 -24.76 -12.37
N VAL A 881 23.30 -25.35 -11.18
CA VAL A 881 23.97 -24.91 -9.94
C VAL A 881 25.41 -25.42 -9.84
N SER A 882 25.65 -26.69 -10.26
CA SER A 882 26.94 -27.36 -10.02
C SER A 882 27.94 -27.23 -11.18
N VAL A 883 27.48 -26.87 -12.38
CA VAL A 883 28.30 -26.76 -13.60
C VAL A 883 28.20 -25.34 -14.16
N ALA A 884 27.01 -24.92 -14.63
CA ALA A 884 26.85 -23.66 -15.32
C ALA A 884 27.18 -22.43 -14.45
N HIS A 885 26.69 -22.41 -13.21
CA HIS A 885 26.91 -21.33 -12.24
C HIS A 885 27.73 -21.81 -11.02
N SER A 886 28.64 -22.78 -11.19
CA SER A 886 29.39 -23.39 -10.07
C SER A 886 30.20 -22.38 -9.25
N ASN A 887 30.66 -21.30 -9.85
CA ASN A 887 31.40 -20.23 -9.15
C ASN A 887 30.54 -19.45 -8.16
N LEU A 888 29.29 -19.22 -8.49
CA LEU A 888 28.33 -18.55 -7.61
C LEU A 888 27.98 -19.42 -6.39
N PHE A 889 27.69 -20.68 -6.59
CA PHE A 889 27.24 -21.62 -5.58
C PHE A 889 28.37 -22.41 -4.90
N THR A 890 29.56 -21.82 -4.73
CA THR A 890 30.75 -22.52 -4.29
C THR A 890 30.59 -23.20 -2.92
N LYS A 891 30.09 -22.47 -1.92
CA LYS A 891 29.87 -22.98 -0.56
C LYS A 891 28.77 -24.04 -0.52
N LEU A 892 27.61 -23.80 -1.19
CA LEU A 892 26.52 -24.76 -1.31
C LEU A 892 26.96 -26.04 -2.03
N ASN A 893 27.75 -25.93 -3.09
CA ASN A 893 28.26 -27.10 -3.82
C ASN A 893 29.26 -27.90 -2.96
N ALA A 894 30.00 -27.26 -2.06
CA ALA A 894 30.93 -27.91 -1.14
C ALA A 894 30.21 -28.54 0.08
N SER A 895 29.03 -28.07 0.43
CA SER A 895 28.25 -28.59 1.57
C SER A 895 27.53 -29.89 1.23
N ASP A 896 26.92 -30.50 2.25
CA ASP A 896 26.00 -31.65 2.07
C ASP A 896 24.65 -31.25 1.46
N VAL A 897 24.29 -29.98 1.53
CA VAL A 897 23.07 -29.44 0.88
C VAL A 897 23.30 -29.26 -0.62
N LYS A 898 22.59 -30.05 -1.41
CA LYS A 898 22.66 -29.97 -2.88
C LYS A 898 21.46 -29.17 -3.39
N LEU A 899 21.72 -27.96 -3.90
CA LEU A 899 20.70 -27.10 -4.47
C LEU A 899 20.44 -27.48 -5.96
N PHE A 900 19.19 -27.44 -6.37
CA PHE A 900 18.70 -27.50 -7.72
C PHE A 900 18.12 -26.15 -8.11
N GLY A 901 18.43 -25.63 -9.27
CA GLY A 901 17.96 -24.31 -9.65
C GLY A 901 17.73 -24.16 -11.15
N LYS A 902 17.03 -23.09 -11.50
CA LYS A 902 16.89 -22.62 -12.88
C LYS A 902 16.81 -21.11 -12.87
N THR A 903 17.75 -20.51 -13.57
CA THR A 903 17.77 -19.07 -13.88
C THR A 903 16.75 -18.73 -14.96
N GLY A 904 16.23 -17.51 -14.94
CA GLY A 904 15.30 -17.02 -15.93
C GLY A 904 15.44 -15.53 -16.16
N THR A 905 15.42 -15.13 -17.41
CA THR A 905 15.41 -13.76 -17.86
C THR A 905 14.11 -13.53 -18.63
N ALA A 906 13.37 -12.48 -18.25
CA ALA A 906 12.11 -12.15 -18.89
C ALA A 906 12.17 -10.75 -19.49
N GLN A 907 12.24 -10.68 -20.81
CA GLN A 907 12.22 -9.42 -21.54
C GLN A 907 10.78 -8.91 -21.68
N GLN A 908 10.55 -7.64 -21.30
CA GLN A 908 9.28 -6.95 -21.54
C GLN A 908 9.42 -5.81 -22.54
N SER A 909 10.58 -5.17 -22.61
CA SER A 909 10.86 -4.01 -23.47
C SER A 909 12.33 -4.02 -23.89
N GLU A 910 12.65 -3.42 -25.03
CA GLU A 910 14.03 -3.19 -25.45
C GLU A 910 14.68 -2.00 -24.73
N THR A 911 13.89 -1.11 -24.14
CA THR A 911 14.35 0.13 -23.48
C THR A 911 14.45 0.03 -21.96
N HIS A 912 14.07 -1.11 -21.38
CA HIS A 912 14.17 -1.39 -19.96
C HIS A 912 15.00 -2.65 -19.74
N PRO A 913 15.71 -2.75 -18.60
CA PRO A 913 16.40 -3.97 -18.22
C PRO A 913 15.41 -5.14 -18.06
N ASP A 914 15.88 -6.35 -18.36
CA ASP A 914 15.09 -7.56 -18.21
C ASP A 914 14.82 -7.87 -16.72
N HIS A 915 13.70 -8.55 -16.45
CA HIS A 915 13.43 -9.09 -15.12
C HIS A 915 14.34 -10.28 -14.85
N ALA A 916 14.93 -10.31 -13.66
CA ALA A 916 15.76 -11.42 -13.19
C ALA A 916 14.94 -12.38 -12.35
N LEU A 917 14.97 -13.67 -12.69
CA LEU A 917 14.25 -14.73 -11.97
C LEU A 917 15.19 -15.87 -11.62
N PHE A 918 14.93 -16.50 -10.48
CA PHE A 918 15.54 -17.76 -10.11
C PHE A 918 14.53 -18.62 -9.34
N VAL A 919 14.43 -19.89 -9.70
CA VAL A 919 13.63 -20.88 -8.99
C VAL A 919 14.51 -22.06 -8.59
N GLY A 920 14.27 -22.60 -7.39
CA GLY A 920 15.08 -23.69 -6.90
C GLY A 920 14.45 -24.49 -5.78
N PHE A 921 15.13 -25.58 -5.39
CA PHE A 921 14.75 -26.43 -4.26
C PHE A 921 15.95 -27.19 -3.70
N ALA A 922 15.89 -27.56 -2.42
CA ALA A 922 16.93 -28.31 -1.70
C ALA A 922 16.33 -29.09 -0.52
N PRO A 923 17.09 -30.07 0.04
CA PRO A 923 18.25 -30.79 -0.52
C PRO A 923 17.85 -31.80 -1.59
N SER A 924 18.83 -32.34 -2.33
CA SER A 924 18.62 -33.20 -3.49
C SER A 924 17.87 -34.51 -3.22
N ASP A 925 18.21 -35.17 -2.15
CA ASP A 925 17.77 -36.56 -1.89
C ASP A 925 16.35 -36.59 -1.30
N SER A 926 15.95 -35.54 -0.64
CA SER A 926 14.63 -35.36 -0.07
C SER A 926 14.35 -33.86 0.03
N PRO A 927 13.85 -33.23 -1.06
CA PRO A 927 13.59 -31.80 -1.05
C PRO A 927 12.69 -31.42 0.13
N GLN A 928 13.14 -30.46 0.92
CA GLN A 928 12.42 -29.92 2.07
C GLN A 928 11.81 -28.58 1.74
N VAL A 929 12.54 -27.77 0.94
CA VAL A 929 12.12 -26.42 0.60
C VAL A 929 12.24 -26.19 -0.90
N ALA A 930 11.34 -25.37 -1.41
CA ALA A 930 11.38 -24.83 -2.76
C ALA A 930 11.15 -23.33 -2.72
N PHE A 931 11.66 -22.57 -3.70
CA PHE A 931 11.53 -21.13 -3.72
C PHE A 931 11.50 -20.56 -5.13
N ALA A 932 10.91 -19.38 -5.26
CA ALA A 932 10.95 -18.53 -6.44
C ALA A 932 11.37 -17.12 -6.04
N ILE A 933 12.21 -16.51 -6.86
CA ILE A 933 12.73 -15.15 -6.67
C ILE A 933 12.51 -14.36 -7.95
N ARG A 934 12.13 -13.09 -7.80
CA ARG A 934 12.00 -12.14 -8.90
C ARG A 934 12.60 -10.79 -8.47
N ILE A 935 13.47 -10.23 -9.32
CA ILE A 935 13.92 -8.84 -9.25
C ILE A 935 13.38 -8.13 -10.49
N ALA A 936 12.52 -7.13 -10.29
CA ALA A 936 11.99 -6.36 -11.41
C ALA A 936 13.11 -5.54 -12.06
N ASN A 937 13.22 -5.62 -13.40
CA ASN A 937 14.25 -4.90 -14.17
C ASN A 937 15.65 -5.15 -13.60
N GLY A 938 15.91 -6.40 -13.16
CA GLY A 938 17.11 -6.80 -12.45
C GLY A 938 18.35 -7.03 -13.33
N TYR A 939 18.29 -6.72 -14.63
CA TYR A 939 19.36 -6.84 -15.63
C TYR A 939 19.79 -8.28 -15.95
N SER A 940 20.14 -9.08 -14.96
CA SER A 940 20.68 -10.43 -15.14
C SER A 940 20.05 -11.40 -14.14
N SER A 941 19.66 -12.59 -14.62
CA SER A 941 19.18 -13.67 -13.76
C SER A 941 20.21 -14.13 -12.72
N THR A 942 21.48 -13.81 -12.92
CA THR A 942 22.56 -14.07 -11.95
C THR A 942 22.28 -13.41 -10.60
N TYR A 943 21.78 -12.17 -10.58
CA TYR A 943 21.47 -11.46 -9.34
C TYR A 943 20.35 -12.12 -8.54
N ALA A 944 19.29 -12.60 -9.21
CA ALA A 944 18.28 -13.40 -8.54
C ALA A 944 18.83 -14.74 -8.01
N ALA A 945 19.85 -15.31 -8.70
CA ALA A 945 20.53 -16.52 -8.24
C ALA A 945 21.47 -16.24 -7.05
N GLU A 946 22.09 -15.05 -6.98
CA GLU A 946 22.87 -14.58 -5.82
C GLU A 946 21.99 -14.46 -4.58
N VAL A 947 20.83 -13.81 -4.69
CA VAL A 947 19.82 -13.81 -3.60
C VAL A 947 19.46 -15.23 -3.18
N GLY A 948 19.24 -16.14 -4.15
CA GLY A 948 18.94 -17.54 -3.88
C GLY A 948 20.07 -18.29 -3.18
N ASN A 949 21.32 -18.01 -3.52
CA ASN A 949 22.49 -18.55 -2.85
C ASN A 949 22.52 -18.12 -1.38
N ASP A 950 22.43 -16.82 -1.12
CA ASP A 950 22.58 -16.25 0.23
C ASP A 950 21.43 -16.66 1.15
N VAL A 951 20.21 -16.69 0.64
CA VAL A 951 19.03 -17.19 1.39
C VAL A 951 19.20 -18.66 1.76
N MET A 952 19.73 -19.48 0.85
CA MET A 952 19.96 -20.91 1.12
C MET A 952 21.15 -21.15 2.05
N GLU A 953 22.24 -20.35 1.93
CA GLU A 953 23.36 -20.38 2.87
C GLU A 953 22.92 -19.97 4.28
N TYR A 954 22.06 -18.94 4.41
CA TYR A 954 21.44 -18.52 5.66
C TYR A 954 20.55 -19.63 6.24
N TYR A 955 19.61 -20.14 5.44
CA TYR A 955 18.61 -21.14 5.90
C TYR A 955 19.26 -22.42 6.41
N TYR A 956 20.31 -22.91 5.75
CA TYR A 956 21.04 -24.11 6.15
C TYR A 956 22.25 -23.81 7.06
N GLN A 957 22.43 -22.57 7.48
CA GLN A 957 23.55 -22.13 8.35
C GLN A 957 24.92 -22.54 7.82
N ILE A 958 25.12 -22.44 6.50
CA ILE A 958 26.38 -22.75 5.80
C ILE A 958 27.38 -21.61 6.01
N THR A 959 26.90 -20.39 6.02
CA THR A 959 27.65 -19.15 6.23
C THR A 959 27.12 -18.46 7.49
N PRO A 960 27.98 -17.88 8.34
CA PRO A 960 27.56 -17.07 9.47
C PRO A 960 26.64 -15.93 9.05
N GLU A 961 25.63 -15.64 9.85
CA GLU A 961 24.63 -14.61 9.56
C GLU A 961 25.26 -13.24 9.31
N GLU A 962 26.26 -12.86 10.10
CA GLU A 962 26.98 -11.58 9.97
C GLU A 962 27.79 -11.42 8.68
N GLU A 963 28.09 -12.52 7.99
CA GLU A 963 28.74 -12.47 6.66
C GLU A 963 27.71 -12.29 5.53
N ILE A 964 26.45 -12.66 5.76
CA ILE A 964 25.35 -12.53 4.79
C ILE A 964 24.60 -11.22 5.02
N LEU A 965 24.20 -10.95 6.25
CA LEU A 965 23.44 -9.75 6.63
C LEU A 965 24.41 -8.65 7.05
N THR A 966 25.16 -8.12 6.09
CA THR A 966 26.20 -7.11 6.33
C THR A 966 25.65 -5.74 6.67
N GLY A 967 24.38 -5.46 6.35
CA GLY A 967 23.74 -4.14 6.44
C GLY A 967 24.30 -3.14 5.43
N THR A 968 24.97 -3.63 4.36
CA THR A 968 25.50 -2.83 3.27
C THR A 968 25.11 -3.44 1.93
N ALA A 969 25.20 -2.67 0.86
CA ALA A 969 24.96 -3.16 -0.49
C ALA A 969 25.82 -4.39 -0.82
N ALA A 970 25.28 -5.35 -1.53
CA ALA A 970 26.00 -6.53 -1.99
C ALA A 970 27.17 -6.13 -2.93
N ASP A 971 28.29 -6.83 -2.80
CA ASP A 971 29.44 -6.64 -3.70
C ASP A 971 29.18 -7.35 -5.04
N ILE A 972 28.56 -6.62 -5.95
CA ILE A 972 28.25 -7.11 -7.27
C ILE A 972 29.50 -7.02 -8.14
N SER A 973 30.09 -8.18 -8.44
CA SER A 973 31.21 -8.25 -9.34
C SER A 973 30.82 -7.69 -10.72
N ALA A 974 31.59 -6.71 -11.23
CA ALA A 974 31.39 -6.06 -12.54
C ALA A 974 31.54 -7.02 -13.75
N GLY A 975 31.48 -8.30 -13.52
CA GLY A 975 31.63 -9.39 -14.47
C GLY A 975 30.50 -10.42 -14.46
N ALA A 976 29.32 -10.09 -13.93
CA ALA A 976 28.14 -10.91 -14.18
C ALA A 976 27.89 -10.92 -15.68
N THR A 977 28.48 -11.90 -16.36
CA THR A 977 28.28 -12.13 -17.79
C THR A 977 26.76 -12.24 -18.04
N VAL A 978 26.27 -11.48 -18.99
CA VAL A 978 24.96 -11.64 -19.60
C VAL A 978 24.86 -13.11 -20.01
N GLY A 979 24.31 -13.91 -19.14
CA GLY A 979 24.07 -15.32 -19.31
C GLY A 979 22.74 -15.64 -18.70
N ASP A 980 21.81 -16.07 -19.54
CA ASP A 980 20.53 -16.60 -19.08
C ASP A 980 20.73 -17.91 -18.29
#